data_ba20c73d3f8a3432460cd567cc6237f5
#
_entry.id   ba20c73d3f8a3432460cd567cc6237f5
#
_cell.length_a   1.000
_cell.length_b   1.000
_cell.length_c   1.000
_cell.angle_alpha   90.00
_cell.angle_beta   90.00
_cell.angle_gamma   90.00
#
_symmetry.space_group_name_H-M   'P 1'
#
loop_
_entity.id
_entity.type
_entity.pdbx_description
1 polymer ?
#
loop_
_entity_poly.entity_id
_entity_poly.type
_entity_poly.pdbx_seq_one_letter_code
_entity_poly.pdbx_strand_id
1 'polypeptide(L)'
;MVSGLGACNLDVEMETGTGKTYVYIKTMFEMNKRYGWSKFIVVVPSIAIREGVGKSFRMLEDHFMEHYGKKARWFIYDSSRLKSLDDFSSDAGINVMIINTQAFAASLKEGAKNKESRIIYSKRDDFASRRPIDVIAANRPIIIMDEPQKMEGDATKTALKRFNPLFVLNYSATHKTKHNTIYALDALDAYNKKLVKKIQVKGFEVKNLRGSSSYLYLDSIILSKNNPPMAKIEFEYSGVSGIRKMSKPLGVGDKLYVASNGMGQYEGFDISDINPYMNSVHFLNGLVLRKGEVYGDSSEKAMQRVQIRETIVSHFEKEQELFARGIKTLSLFFIDEVANYKSYGEDGEIVKGELWETFEDEYNAVLNEKISLFDSDYQRYLRRFEASDVHNGYFSIDKKGRSVNSEVKRGRDISDDISAYDLILKNKERLLSFEEPTRFIFSHSALREGWDNPNVFQICTLRHANSATAKRQEVGRGLRLCVDSNGNRMDYETLGDNVHDLNRLTVIANESYSDFVGDLQRETRDILRERPTKADVDYFAGKIVYVGDDKHSITADEATAIRSYLWENEYIDENGLVTAQYKEDLANSCLAPLSRKLQPMEQGVHTLVQSIFDEKVREQILGKMFEDGNAAAVHENRLNENFSKQEFQALWKSINHKYAYTVHYDSKELIENAINSINARLNVTELRYVVVTGEQRSVDDFGSTSSSSKKMGAVSTSTVAYDLVGEIARGATLTRRTVVAILKGLNPSKRIMFQNNPEEFIRNVVRLIKEQKATMIVEHISYNQIEGEYDSTIFTQEKHAQSLDKAYEAKKHIMDYVVSDSKVERDFATELDISDDVCVYAKLPRAFQIPTPVGNYAPDWAIAFKKGSVKHIFFVAETKGAMASMIFDGPRFDPIEAKKTECAKKLFNEVSTSEVRYAAVSSYDDLIQKMSGIE
;
A
#
# COMPACT_ATOMS: atom_id res chain seq x y z
N MET A 1 -29.93 15.04 -7.95
CA MET A 1 -29.55 13.69 -7.47
C MET A 1 -29.22 12.80 -8.64
N VAL A 2 -28.03 12.25 -8.70
CA VAL A 2 -27.65 11.29 -9.73
C VAL A 2 -28.40 9.99 -9.46
N SER A 3 -29.05 9.42 -10.46
CA SER A 3 -29.85 8.18 -10.30
C SER A 3 -28.90 6.99 -10.03
N GLY A 4 -28.87 6.53 -8.82
CA GLY A 4 -28.12 5.34 -8.39
C GLY A 4 -28.99 4.09 -8.30
N LEU A 5 -28.67 3.20 -7.36
CA LEU A 5 -29.36 1.93 -7.11
C LEU A 5 -30.71 2.08 -6.35
N GLY A 6 -31.31 3.25 -6.39
CA GLY A 6 -32.64 3.52 -5.80
C GLY A 6 -32.56 4.14 -4.39
N ALA A 7 -31.64 3.73 -3.55
CA ALA A 7 -31.35 4.33 -2.26
C ALA A 7 -30.27 5.43 -2.40
N CYS A 8 -29.92 6.10 -1.29
CA CYS A 8 -28.82 7.05 -1.26
C CYS A 8 -27.50 6.34 -1.65
N ASN A 9 -26.78 6.89 -2.62
CA ASN A 9 -25.47 6.40 -3.05
C ASN A 9 -24.42 7.42 -2.62
N LEU A 10 -23.39 6.94 -1.91
CA LEU A 10 -22.30 7.73 -1.37
C LEU A 10 -21.00 7.19 -1.93
N ASP A 11 -20.17 8.07 -2.48
CA ASP A 11 -18.89 7.70 -3.06
C ASP A 11 -17.74 8.06 -2.11
N VAL A 12 -16.84 7.08 -1.93
CA VAL A 12 -15.58 7.22 -1.20
C VAL A 12 -14.46 6.95 -2.20
N GLU A 13 -13.75 8.00 -2.58
CA GLU A 13 -12.60 7.90 -3.46
C GLU A 13 -11.34 7.68 -2.64
N MET A 14 -10.61 6.61 -2.91
CA MET A 14 -9.35 6.31 -2.23
C MET A 14 -8.37 5.67 -3.20
N GLU A 15 -7.15 6.18 -3.24
CA GLU A 15 -6.10 5.66 -4.11
C GLU A 15 -5.79 4.19 -3.79
N THR A 16 -5.31 3.46 -4.81
CA THR A 16 -4.91 2.07 -4.66
C THR A 16 -3.77 1.93 -3.65
N GLY A 17 -3.87 0.96 -2.74
CA GLY A 17 -2.85 0.74 -1.71
C GLY A 17 -3.03 1.54 -0.42
N THR A 18 -3.97 2.48 -0.35
CA THR A 18 -4.22 3.33 0.84
C THR A 18 -5.11 2.71 1.91
N GLY A 19 -5.55 1.45 1.73
CA GLY A 19 -6.30 0.72 2.74
C GLY A 19 -7.82 0.78 2.61
N LYS A 20 -8.39 0.89 1.40
CA LYS A 20 -9.86 0.87 1.14
C LYS A 20 -10.59 -0.20 1.96
N THR A 21 -10.09 -1.44 1.93
CA THR A 21 -10.70 -2.57 2.64
C THR A 21 -10.76 -2.34 4.15
N TYR A 22 -9.67 -1.84 4.75
CA TYR A 22 -9.65 -1.49 6.16
C TYR A 22 -10.68 -0.41 6.49
N VAL A 23 -10.75 0.64 5.66
CA VAL A 23 -11.66 1.77 5.88
C VAL A 23 -13.12 1.33 5.83
N TYR A 24 -13.54 0.54 4.85
CA TYR A 24 -14.94 0.12 4.83
C TYR A 24 -15.27 -0.88 5.93
N ILE A 25 -14.34 -1.75 6.36
CA ILE A 25 -14.56 -2.60 7.54
C ILE A 25 -14.72 -1.71 8.79
N LYS A 26 -13.82 -0.76 9.01
CA LYS A 26 -13.95 0.21 10.12
C LYS A 26 -15.27 0.97 10.07
N THR A 27 -15.71 1.38 8.88
CA THR A 27 -16.98 2.07 8.67
C THR A 27 -18.16 1.22 9.14
N MET A 28 -18.15 -0.11 8.92
CA MET A 28 -19.19 -1.01 9.45
C MET A 28 -19.23 -0.99 10.98
N PHE A 29 -18.06 -1.03 11.63
CA PHE A 29 -17.99 -0.98 13.10
C PHE A 29 -18.44 0.39 13.64
N GLU A 30 -18.04 1.49 13.01
CA GLU A 30 -18.48 2.83 13.39
C GLU A 30 -19.99 3.01 13.22
N MET A 31 -20.56 2.50 12.13
CA MET A 31 -22.00 2.54 11.90
C MET A 31 -22.76 1.69 12.91
N ASN A 32 -22.21 0.52 13.28
CA ASN A 32 -22.82 -0.28 14.34
C ASN A 32 -22.73 0.42 15.70
N LYS A 33 -21.59 1.03 16.02
CA LYS A 33 -21.39 1.75 17.27
C LYS A 33 -22.34 2.95 17.42
N ARG A 34 -22.53 3.72 16.32
CA ARG A 34 -23.29 4.98 16.35
C ARG A 34 -24.80 4.80 16.13
N TYR A 35 -25.16 3.86 15.24
CA TYR A 35 -26.53 3.72 14.75
C TYR A 35 -27.16 2.35 15.02
N GLY A 36 -26.39 1.39 15.54
CA GLY A 36 -26.83 0.03 15.76
C GLY A 36 -27.00 -0.80 14.48
N TRP A 37 -26.62 -0.27 13.30
CA TRP A 37 -26.74 -1.01 12.04
C TRP A 37 -25.80 -2.22 12.01
N SER A 38 -26.35 -3.37 11.63
CA SER A 38 -25.65 -4.64 11.81
C SER A 38 -25.60 -5.53 10.56
N LYS A 39 -26.29 -5.16 9.47
CA LYS A 39 -26.39 -5.98 8.26
C LYS A 39 -25.70 -5.30 7.09
N PHE A 40 -24.58 -5.90 6.66
CA PHE A 40 -23.74 -5.36 5.61
C PHE A 40 -23.54 -6.39 4.50
N ILE A 41 -23.49 -5.92 3.27
CA ILE A 41 -23.15 -6.75 2.11
C ILE A 41 -21.99 -6.10 1.35
N VAL A 42 -20.89 -6.81 1.23
CA VAL A 42 -19.77 -6.39 0.38
C VAL A 42 -19.92 -7.03 -0.99
N VAL A 43 -20.11 -6.20 -2.00
CA VAL A 43 -20.26 -6.62 -3.40
C VAL A 43 -18.92 -6.36 -4.10
N VAL A 44 -18.40 -7.41 -4.70
CA VAL A 44 -17.11 -7.37 -5.39
C VAL A 44 -17.24 -7.84 -6.84
N PRO A 45 -16.38 -7.34 -7.77
CA PRO A 45 -16.47 -7.71 -9.18
C PRO A 45 -15.99 -9.13 -9.48
N SER A 46 -15.04 -9.67 -8.68
CA SER A 46 -14.40 -10.95 -8.98
C SER A 46 -14.25 -11.85 -7.75
N ILE A 47 -14.01 -13.14 -8.01
CA ILE A 47 -13.76 -14.14 -6.97
C ILE A 47 -12.47 -13.83 -6.21
N ALA A 48 -11.45 -13.34 -6.89
CA ALA A 48 -10.18 -13.00 -6.25
C ALA A 48 -10.30 -11.89 -5.21
N ILE A 49 -11.02 -10.81 -5.56
CA ILE A 49 -11.28 -9.71 -4.62
C ILE A 49 -12.14 -10.24 -3.46
N ARG A 50 -13.11 -11.13 -3.73
CA ARG A 50 -13.94 -11.78 -2.71
C ARG A 50 -13.11 -12.52 -1.66
N GLU A 51 -12.18 -13.36 -2.09
CA GLU A 51 -11.28 -14.09 -1.19
C GLU A 51 -10.33 -13.14 -0.44
N GLY A 52 -9.84 -12.10 -1.11
CA GLY A 52 -9.01 -11.05 -0.52
C GLY A 52 -9.74 -10.29 0.60
N VAL A 53 -11.00 -9.95 0.39
CA VAL A 53 -11.85 -9.32 1.42
C VAL A 53 -12.07 -10.26 2.60
N GLY A 54 -12.37 -11.54 2.36
CA GLY A 54 -12.50 -12.54 3.42
C GLY A 54 -11.22 -12.71 4.24
N LYS A 55 -10.05 -12.71 3.56
CA LYS A 55 -8.74 -12.72 4.25
C LYS A 55 -8.56 -11.47 5.11
N SER A 56 -8.93 -10.30 4.61
CA SER A 56 -8.82 -9.04 5.36
C SER A 56 -9.69 -9.06 6.63
N PHE A 57 -10.91 -9.58 6.58
CA PHE A 57 -11.74 -9.76 7.77
C PHE A 57 -11.06 -10.65 8.81
N ARG A 58 -10.44 -11.75 8.37
CA ARG A 58 -9.72 -12.66 9.29
C ARG A 58 -8.49 -12.01 9.91
N MET A 59 -7.69 -11.32 9.10
CA MET A 59 -6.47 -10.67 9.57
C MET A 59 -6.73 -9.51 10.54
N LEU A 60 -7.82 -8.77 10.33
CA LEU A 60 -8.18 -7.59 11.11
C LEU A 60 -9.11 -7.90 12.29
N GLU A 61 -9.46 -9.19 12.51
CA GLU A 61 -10.42 -9.59 13.54
C GLU A 61 -9.99 -9.15 14.93
N ASP A 62 -8.76 -9.45 15.32
CA ASP A 62 -8.22 -9.11 16.64
C ASP A 62 -8.05 -7.60 16.79
N HIS A 63 -7.60 -6.90 15.76
CA HIS A 63 -7.48 -5.44 15.74
C HIS A 63 -8.84 -4.75 16.01
N PHE A 64 -9.89 -5.15 15.29
CA PHE A 64 -11.22 -4.56 15.52
C PHE A 64 -11.85 -5.01 16.83
N MET A 65 -11.57 -6.22 17.28
CA MET A 65 -11.95 -6.68 18.61
C MET A 65 -11.34 -5.80 19.69
N GLU A 66 -10.05 -5.46 19.58
CA GLU A 66 -9.37 -4.59 20.54
C GLU A 66 -9.98 -3.18 20.57
N HIS A 67 -10.31 -2.61 19.40
CA HIS A 67 -10.81 -1.23 19.31
C HIS A 67 -12.30 -1.07 19.63
N TYR A 68 -13.12 -2.08 19.33
CA TYR A 68 -14.58 -1.99 19.43
C TYR A 68 -15.20 -2.95 20.43
N GLY A 69 -14.45 -3.89 20.98
CA GLY A 69 -14.96 -4.93 21.87
C GLY A 69 -15.95 -5.89 21.22
N LYS A 70 -15.96 -5.95 19.89
CA LYS A 70 -16.89 -6.73 19.08
C LYS A 70 -16.17 -7.37 17.90
N LYS A 71 -16.68 -8.54 17.48
CA LYS A 71 -16.25 -9.20 16.23
C LYS A 71 -17.33 -9.06 15.17
N ALA A 72 -16.93 -8.90 13.93
CA ALA A 72 -17.82 -9.01 12.79
C ALA A 72 -17.92 -10.48 12.38
N ARG A 73 -19.12 -11.01 12.29
CA ARG A 73 -19.37 -12.32 11.67
C ARG A 73 -19.49 -12.12 10.18
N TRP A 74 -18.68 -12.82 9.43
CA TRP A 74 -18.68 -12.71 7.98
C TRP A 74 -18.72 -14.08 7.32
N PHE A 75 -19.30 -14.13 6.14
CA PHE A 75 -19.32 -15.31 5.30
C PHE A 75 -19.33 -14.94 3.83
N ILE A 76 -18.83 -15.84 3.01
CA ILE A 76 -18.94 -15.74 1.56
C ILE A 76 -20.24 -16.39 1.14
N TYR A 77 -21.04 -15.68 0.33
CA TYR A 77 -22.29 -16.23 -0.19
C TYR A 77 -22.00 -17.49 -1.02
N ASP A 78 -22.66 -18.58 -0.64
CA ASP A 78 -22.59 -19.86 -1.29
C ASP A 78 -24.03 -20.39 -1.47
N SER A 79 -24.40 -20.59 -2.74
CA SER A 79 -25.74 -21.09 -3.09
C SER A 79 -26.01 -22.52 -2.60
N SER A 80 -25.00 -23.25 -2.18
CA SER A 80 -25.10 -24.59 -1.56
C SER A 80 -25.29 -24.55 -0.04
N ARG A 81 -25.04 -23.37 0.62
CA ARG A 81 -25.04 -23.21 2.08
C ARG A 81 -25.94 -22.06 2.54
N LEU A 82 -27.21 -22.13 2.20
CA LEU A 82 -28.18 -21.04 2.49
C LEU A 82 -28.47 -20.80 3.97
N LYS A 83 -28.12 -21.74 4.87
CA LYS A 83 -28.27 -21.57 6.31
C LYS A 83 -27.55 -20.32 6.83
N SER A 84 -26.43 -19.93 6.24
CA SER A 84 -25.71 -18.71 6.59
C SER A 84 -26.57 -17.43 6.42
N LEU A 85 -27.59 -17.44 5.56
CA LEU A 85 -28.52 -16.32 5.42
C LEU A 85 -29.55 -16.25 6.58
N ASP A 86 -29.89 -17.38 7.18
CA ASP A 86 -30.72 -17.39 8.38
C ASP A 86 -29.92 -16.86 9.57
N ASP A 87 -28.67 -17.28 9.72
CA ASP A 87 -27.76 -16.73 10.74
C ASP A 87 -27.55 -15.23 10.53
N PHE A 88 -27.35 -14.79 9.28
CA PHE A 88 -27.23 -13.38 8.92
C PHE A 88 -28.47 -12.57 9.34
N SER A 89 -29.68 -13.13 9.20
CA SER A 89 -30.92 -12.45 9.53
C SER A 89 -31.20 -12.40 11.03
N SER A 90 -30.90 -13.49 11.75
CA SER A 90 -31.31 -13.68 13.16
C SER A 90 -30.32 -13.10 14.17
N ASP A 91 -29.05 -12.99 13.82
CA ASP A 91 -28.01 -12.49 14.72
C ASP A 91 -28.06 -10.96 14.83
N ALA A 92 -28.04 -10.43 16.04
CA ALA A 92 -28.05 -8.99 16.32
C ALA A 92 -26.66 -8.31 16.17
N GLY A 93 -25.58 -9.08 16.10
CA GLY A 93 -24.21 -8.58 15.92
C GLY A 93 -23.93 -8.05 14.53
N ILE A 94 -22.71 -7.56 14.31
CA ILE A 94 -22.25 -7.14 12.99
C ILE A 94 -22.15 -8.37 12.10
N ASN A 95 -22.96 -8.43 11.05
CA ASN A 95 -22.99 -9.52 10.09
C ASN A 95 -22.68 -9.01 8.70
N VAL A 96 -21.74 -9.66 8.02
CA VAL A 96 -21.27 -9.26 6.71
C VAL A 96 -21.36 -10.42 5.74
N MET A 97 -22.10 -10.23 4.67
CA MET A 97 -22.12 -11.15 3.53
C MET A 97 -21.22 -10.61 2.43
N ILE A 98 -20.27 -11.42 1.96
CA ILE A 98 -19.40 -11.08 0.84
C ILE A 98 -19.91 -11.83 -0.39
N ILE A 99 -20.25 -11.10 -1.44
CA ILE A 99 -20.84 -11.67 -2.66
C ILE A 99 -20.20 -11.08 -3.92
N ASN A 100 -19.92 -11.91 -4.90
CA ASN A 100 -19.47 -11.47 -6.22
C ASN A 100 -20.62 -11.34 -7.21
N THR A 101 -20.47 -10.51 -8.22
CA THR A 101 -21.52 -10.21 -9.21
C THR A 101 -22.06 -11.45 -9.94
N GLN A 102 -21.21 -12.45 -10.17
CA GLN A 102 -21.62 -13.69 -10.85
C GLN A 102 -22.71 -14.46 -10.09
N ALA A 103 -22.75 -14.33 -8.77
CA ALA A 103 -23.71 -15.05 -7.95
C ALA A 103 -25.16 -14.54 -8.09
N PHE A 104 -25.34 -13.28 -8.56
CA PHE A 104 -26.68 -12.68 -8.64
C PHE A 104 -26.99 -11.91 -9.94
N ALA A 105 -25.98 -11.48 -10.71
CA ALA A 105 -26.15 -10.70 -11.95
C ALA A 105 -26.44 -11.59 -13.16
N ALA A 106 -27.49 -12.42 -13.10
CA ALA A 106 -27.91 -13.21 -14.24
C ALA A 106 -28.98 -12.48 -15.05
N SER A 107 -28.92 -12.67 -16.37
CA SER A 107 -30.06 -12.39 -17.23
C SER A 107 -31.24 -13.27 -16.82
N LEU A 108 -32.34 -12.63 -16.39
CA LEU A 108 -33.59 -13.30 -16.03
C LEU A 108 -34.37 -13.77 -17.26
N LYS A 109 -33.82 -13.66 -18.47
CA LYS A 109 -34.43 -14.18 -19.69
C LYS A 109 -34.52 -15.71 -19.63
N GLU A 110 -35.72 -16.26 -19.94
CA GLU A 110 -35.91 -17.68 -20.11
C GLU A 110 -34.91 -18.22 -21.15
N GLY A 111 -34.18 -19.28 -20.78
CA GLY A 111 -33.15 -19.89 -21.64
C GLY A 111 -31.67 -19.54 -21.31
N ALA A 112 -31.38 -18.65 -20.39
CA ALA A 112 -30.00 -18.33 -20.02
C ALA A 112 -29.30 -19.47 -19.27
N LYS A 113 -28.03 -19.76 -19.65
CA LYS A 113 -27.28 -20.97 -19.23
C LYS A 113 -26.73 -20.98 -17.78
N ASN A 114 -26.86 -19.89 -17.00
CA ASN A 114 -26.26 -19.82 -15.65
C ASN A 114 -27.22 -20.34 -14.56
N LYS A 115 -27.00 -21.58 -14.10
CA LYS A 115 -27.77 -22.20 -13.02
C LYS A 115 -27.56 -21.53 -11.65
N GLU A 116 -26.35 -21.12 -11.31
CA GLU A 116 -26.00 -20.61 -9.97
C GLU A 116 -26.66 -19.27 -9.64
N SER A 117 -26.68 -18.32 -10.56
CA SER A 117 -27.32 -17.04 -10.37
C SER A 117 -28.85 -17.10 -10.32
N ARG A 118 -29.48 -18.21 -10.75
CA ARG A 118 -30.91 -18.44 -10.60
C ARG A 118 -31.28 -18.89 -9.19
N ILE A 119 -30.39 -19.52 -8.46
CA ILE A 119 -30.61 -20.06 -7.12
C ILE A 119 -31.04 -18.96 -6.15
N ILE A 120 -30.39 -17.80 -6.20
CA ILE A 120 -30.72 -16.66 -5.31
C ILE A 120 -32.16 -16.16 -5.50
N TYR A 121 -32.73 -16.34 -6.69
CA TYR A 121 -34.08 -15.88 -7.05
C TYR A 121 -35.15 -17.01 -7.02
N SER A 122 -34.73 -18.25 -6.79
CA SER A 122 -35.64 -19.42 -6.81
C SER A 122 -36.11 -19.77 -5.40
N LYS A 123 -37.36 -20.21 -5.27
CA LYS A 123 -37.83 -20.87 -4.05
C LYS A 123 -37.10 -22.20 -3.87
N ARG A 124 -36.66 -22.48 -2.67
CA ARG A 124 -35.89 -23.68 -2.36
C ARG A 124 -36.48 -24.42 -1.18
N ASP A 125 -36.70 -25.71 -1.33
CA ASP A 125 -37.26 -26.57 -0.29
C ASP A 125 -36.27 -26.75 0.87
N ASP A 126 -34.98 -26.82 0.58
CA ASP A 126 -33.90 -26.84 1.57
C ASP A 126 -33.71 -25.52 2.30
N PHE A 127 -34.46 -24.47 1.91
CA PHE A 127 -34.52 -23.15 2.56
C PHE A 127 -35.94 -22.76 2.98
N ALA A 128 -36.72 -23.71 3.44
CA ALA A 128 -38.10 -23.57 3.89
C ALA A 128 -39.01 -22.90 2.81
N SER A 129 -38.88 -23.28 1.56
CA SER A 129 -39.58 -22.74 0.39
C SER A 129 -39.46 -21.21 0.22
N ARG A 130 -38.45 -20.57 0.81
CA ARG A 130 -38.17 -19.15 0.66
C ARG A 130 -37.20 -18.90 -0.50
N ARG A 131 -37.17 -17.67 -1.02
CA ARG A 131 -36.14 -17.20 -1.95
C ARG A 131 -35.02 -16.53 -1.15
N PRO A 132 -33.76 -16.86 -1.40
CA PRO A 132 -32.65 -16.19 -0.73
C PRO A 132 -32.69 -14.67 -0.85
N ILE A 133 -33.03 -14.12 -2.02
CA ILE A 133 -33.14 -12.68 -2.25
C ILE A 133 -34.17 -11.99 -1.37
N ASP A 134 -35.31 -12.66 -1.08
CA ASP A 134 -36.36 -12.07 -0.24
C ASP A 134 -35.88 -11.95 1.22
N VAL A 135 -35.13 -12.94 1.70
CA VAL A 135 -34.50 -12.91 3.03
C VAL A 135 -33.47 -11.79 3.12
N ILE A 136 -32.62 -11.65 2.10
CA ILE A 136 -31.64 -10.56 2.02
C ILE A 136 -32.35 -9.19 2.03
N ALA A 137 -33.36 -9.01 1.17
CA ALA A 137 -34.09 -7.75 1.02
C ALA A 137 -34.87 -7.34 2.28
N ALA A 138 -35.36 -8.32 3.04
CA ALA A 138 -36.07 -8.06 4.31
C ALA A 138 -35.17 -7.45 5.38
N ASN A 139 -33.85 -7.72 5.34
CA ASN A 139 -32.87 -7.17 6.26
C ASN A 139 -32.49 -5.72 5.95
N ARG A 140 -32.86 -5.17 4.79
CA ARG A 140 -32.48 -3.82 4.33
C ARG A 140 -30.99 -3.54 4.57
N PRO A 141 -30.09 -4.34 3.98
CA PRO A 141 -28.67 -4.26 4.27
C PRO A 141 -28.04 -2.95 3.76
N ILE A 142 -26.93 -2.54 4.36
CA ILE A 142 -26.06 -1.52 3.79
C ILE A 142 -25.14 -2.23 2.79
N ILE A 143 -25.15 -1.77 1.53
CA ILE A 143 -24.31 -2.33 0.48
C ILE A 143 -22.99 -1.53 0.40
N ILE A 144 -21.89 -2.24 0.41
CA ILE A 144 -20.57 -1.70 0.12
C ILE A 144 -20.13 -2.27 -1.22
N MET A 145 -19.90 -1.39 -2.19
CA MET A 145 -19.42 -1.73 -3.51
C MET A 145 -17.91 -1.49 -3.56
N ASP A 146 -17.13 -2.54 -3.76
CA ASP A 146 -15.69 -2.43 -3.97
C ASP A 146 -15.38 -2.46 -5.47
N GLU A 147 -14.77 -1.39 -5.99
CA GLU A 147 -14.51 -1.14 -7.42
C GLU A 147 -15.81 -1.13 -8.28
N PRO A 148 -16.78 -0.25 -7.97
CA PRO A 148 -18.11 -0.20 -8.63
C PRO A 148 -18.03 0.00 -10.15
N GLN A 149 -17.01 0.70 -10.69
CA GLN A 149 -16.84 0.94 -12.13
C GLN A 149 -16.72 -0.36 -12.94
N LYS A 150 -16.37 -1.48 -12.30
CA LYS A 150 -16.33 -2.81 -12.92
C LYS A 150 -17.68 -3.53 -12.90
N MET A 151 -18.68 -2.93 -12.27
CA MET A 151 -20.00 -3.51 -12.00
C MET A 151 -21.16 -2.67 -12.54
N GLU A 152 -20.90 -1.72 -13.43
CA GLU A 152 -21.89 -0.76 -13.93
C GLU A 152 -22.85 -1.30 -14.99
N GLY A 153 -22.79 -2.59 -15.34
CA GLY A 153 -23.72 -3.21 -16.28
C GLY A 153 -25.20 -3.13 -15.79
N ASP A 154 -26.12 -2.84 -16.70
CA ASP A 154 -27.55 -2.68 -16.39
C ASP A 154 -28.16 -3.91 -15.68
N ALA A 155 -27.73 -5.11 -16.03
CA ALA A 155 -28.15 -6.33 -15.37
C ALA A 155 -27.74 -6.36 -13.90
N THR A 156 -26.53 -5.93 -13.58
CA THR A 156 -26.01 -5.85 -12.22
C THR A 156 -26.74 -4.79 -11.40
N LYS A 157 -26.93 -3.60 -11.98
CA LYS A 157 -27.68 -2.51 -11.33
C LYS A 157 -29.13 -2.93 -11.02
N THR A 158 -29.79 -3.59 -11.95
CA THR A 158 -31.17 -4.11 -11.78
C THR A 158 -31.23 -5.18 -10.69
N ALA A 159 -30.25 -6.08 -10.66
CA ALA A 159 -30.16 -7.12 -9.65
C ALA A 159 -29.88 -6.57 -8.25
N LEU A 160 -29.00 -5.59 -8.11
CA LEU A 160 -28.68 -4.94 -6.84
C LEU A 160 -29.85 -4.18 -6.22
N LYS A 161 -30.74 -3.58 -7.04
CA LYS A 161 -31.99 -2.96 -6.54
C LYS A 161 -32.88 -3.96 -5.77
N ARG A 162 -32.82 -5.25 -6.12
CA ARG A 162 -33.61 -6.31 -5.45
C ARG A 162 -33.09 -6.66 -4.06
N PHE A 163 -31.86 -6.27 -3.69
CA PHE A 163 -31.38 -6.40 -2.33
C PHE A 163 -32.05 -5.42 -1.36
N ASN A 164 -32.80 -4.44 -1.88
CA ASN A 164 -33.49 -3.41 -1.11
C ASN A 164 -32.58 -2.72 -0.08
N PRO A 165 -31.43 -2.15 -0.52
CA PRO A 165 -30.45 -1.60 0.41
C PRO A 165 -30.98 -0.38 1.14
N LEU A 166 -30.52 -0.19 2.39
CA LEU A 166 -30.76 1.04 3.14
C LEU A 166 -30.08 2.23 2.44
N PHE A 167 -28.82 2.07 2.11
CA PHE A 167 -28.02 2.93 1.23
C PHE A 167 -26.80 2.16 0.70
N VAL A 168 -26.06 2.78 -0.21
CA VAL A 168 -24.92 2.17 -0.89
C VAL A 168 -23.68 3.04 -0.68
N LEU A 169 -22.57 2.43 -0.27
CA LEU A 169 -21.24 3.03 -0.22
C LEU A 169 -20.39 2.47 -1.35
N ASN A 170 -19.91 3.33 -2.22
CA ASN A 170 -19.08 2.98 -3.35
C ASN A 170 -17.61 3.32 -3.04
N TYR A 171 -16.75 2.34 -2.96
CA TYR A 171 -15.31 2.53 -2.73
C TYR A 171 -14.52 2.27 -4.01
N SER A 172 -13.81 3.28 -4.49
CA SER A 172 -12.96 3.16 -5.69
C SER A 172 -11.79 4.15 -5.66
N ALA A 173 -10.74 3.85 -6.41
CA ALA A 173 -9.72 4.84 -6.76
C ALA A 173 -10.17 5.72 -7.95
N THR A 174 -11.10 5.21 -8.77
CA THR A 174 -11.58 5.87 -9.98
C THR A 174 -13.06 5.59 -10.21
N HIS A 175 -13.93 6.54 -9.89
CA HIS A 175 -15.35 6.43 -10.18
C HIS A 175 -15.63 6.88 -11.62
N LYS A 176 -16.28 6.03 -12.45
CA LYS A 176 -16.78 6.42 -13.77
C LYS A 176 -18.01 7.30 -13.66
N THR A 177 -18.93 6.91 -12.79
CA THR A 177 -20.12 7.67 -12.47
C THR A 177 -20.00 8.16 -11.04
N LYS A 178 -20.01 9.48 -10.83
CA LYS A 178 -19.99 10.08 -9.49
C LYS A 178 -21.41 10.33 -9.00
N HIS A 179 -21.63 10.00 -7.73
CA HIS A 179 -22.89 10.24 -7.03
C HIS A 179 -22.69 11.37 -6.01
N ASN A 180 -22.66 11.04 -4.73
CA ASN A 180 -22.40 11.98 -3.64
C ASN A 180 -21.03 11.63 -3.05
N THR A 181 -19.97 12.26 -3.49
CA THR A 181 -18.61 12.03 -2.96
C THR A 181 -18.51 12.63 -1.58
N ILE A 182 -18.37 11.78 -0.56
CA ILE A 182 -18.27 12.16 0.85
C ILE A 182 -16.84 12.21 1.35
N TYR A 183 -15.92 11.55 0.67
CA TYR A 183 -14.51 11.54 0.98
C TYR A 183 -13.68 11.28 -0.27
N ALA A 184 -12.57 12.00 -0.42
CA ALA A 184 -11.61 11.80 -1.50
C ALA A 184 -10.19 11.79 -0.93
N LEU A 185 -9.46 10.73 -1.25
CA LEU A 185 -8.03 10.56 -1.03
C LEU A 185 -7.43 10.11 -2.36
N ASP A 186 -7.13 11.05 -3.22
CA ASP A 186 -6.59 10.77 -4.53
C ASP A 186 -5.08 10.47 -4.52
N ALA A 187 -4.49 10.28 -5.70
CA ALA A 187 -3.08 9.93 -5.86
C ALA A 187 -2.14 10.99 -5.27
N LEU A 188 -2.46 12.28 -5.41
CA LEU A 188 -1.64 13.36 -4.88
C LEU A 188 -1.70 13.44 -3.36
N ASP A 189 -2.91 13.34 -2.79
CA ASP A 189 -3.08 13.31 -1.34
C ASP A 189 -2.40 12.09 -0.73
N ALA A 190 -2.53 10.93 -1.38
CA ALA A 190 -1.89 9.69 -0.94
C ALA A 190 -0.36 9.81 -0.95
N TYR A 191 0.19 10.44 -2.01
CA TYR A 191 1.62 10.72 -2.10
C TYR A 191 2.08 11.70 -1.02
N ASN A 192 1.42 12.85 -0.89
CA ASN A 192 1.79 13.87 0.10
C ASN A 192 1.72 13.36 1.55
N LYS A 193 0.73 12.53 1.85
CA LYS A 193 0.57 11.88 3.15
C LYS A 193 1.48 10.66 3.32
N LYS A 194 2.35 10.37 2.36
CA LYS A 194 3.29 9.25 2.38
C LYS A 194 2.62 7.90 2.61
N LEU A 195 1.44 7.69 2.01
CA LEU A 195 0.67 6.45 2.12
C LEU A 195 0.97 5.46 0.99
N VAL A 196 1.65 5.90 -0.05
CA VAL A 196 2.02 5.12 -1.24
C VAL A 196 3.49 5.33 -1.59
N LYS A 197 4.06 4.39 -2.36
CA LYS A 197 5.43 4.50 -2.86
C LYS A 197 5.58 5.66 -3.85
N LYS A 198 6.76 6.26 -3.89
CA LYS A 198 7.22 7.15 -4.96
C LYS A 198 7.47 6.33 -6.22
N ILE A 199 7.11 6.87 -7.38
CA ILE A 199 7.29 6.20 -8.66
C ILE A 199 8.58 6.68 -9.31
N GLN A 200 9.45 5.74 -9.65
CA GLN A 200 10.65 5.97 -10.45
C GLN A 200 10.44 5.28 -11.80
N VAL A 201 10.65 5.98 -12.89
CA VAL A 201 10.46 5.42 -14.24
C VAL A 201 11.80 5.34 -14.95
N LYS A 202 12.15 4.13 -15.42
CA LYS A 202 13.23 3.92 -16.37
C LYS A 202 12.65 3.70 -17.76
N GLY A 203 12.70 4.72 -18.58
CA GLY A 203 12.32 4.67 -19.99
C GLY A 203 13.54 4.35 -20.86
N PHE A 204 13.34 3.63 -21.95
CA PHE A 204 14.41 3.28 -22.87
C PHE A 204 14.11 3.81 -24.26
N GLU A 205 15.02 4.54 -24.79
CA GLU A 205 15.05 4.95 -26.19
C GLU A 205 16.29 4.34 -26.86
N VAL A 206 16.10 3.30 -27.67
CA VAL A 206 17.23 2.69 -28.35
C VAL A 206 17.61 3.58 -29.52
N LYS A 207 18.71 4.31 -29.35
CA LYS A 207 19.26 5.13 -30.42
C LYS A 207 19.71 4.23 -31.57
N ASN A 208 19.31 4.54 -32.80
CA ASN A 208 19.70 3.89 -34.06
C ASN A 208 19.04 2.54 -34.41
N LEU A 209 18.03 2.08 -33.68
CA LEU A 209 17.23 0.92 -34.09
C LEU A 209 16.01 1.28 -34.93
N ARG A 210 15.46 2.49 -34.76
CA ARG A 210 14.37 2.99 -35.62
C ARG A 210 14.95 3.37 -36.97
N GLY A 211 14.31 2.89 -38.04
CA GLY A 211 14.73 3.16 -39.42
C GLY A 211 15.69 2.16 -40.02
N SER A 212 16.14 1.12 -39.30
CA SER A 212 17.05 0.07 -39.80
C SER A 212 16.36 -1.27 -40.09
N SER A 213 15.18 -1.54 -39.53
CA SER A 213 14.38 -2.76 -39.79
C SER A 213 13.04 -2.39 -40.42
N SER A 214 12.59 -3.22 -41.35
CA SER A 214 11.28 -3.01 -42.05
C SER A 214 10.11 -3.45 -41.13
N TYR A 215 9.91 -2.76 -40.02
CA TYR A 215 8.82 -3.08 -39.08
C TYR A 215 7.44 -2.95 -39.74
N LEU A 216 6.64 -4.01 -39.69
CA LEU A 216 5.25 -4.05 -40.17
C LEU A 216 4.40 -4.85 -39.18
N TYR A 217 3.21 -4.36 -38.86
CA TYR A 217 2.20 -5.08 -38.08
C TYR A 217 0.85 -4.96 -38.75
N LEU A 218 0.19 -6.09 -39.02
CA LEU A 218 -1.16 -6.10 -39.57
C LEU A 218 -2.19 -6.08 -38.43
N ASP A 219 -2.78 -4.92 -38.15
CA ASP A 219 -3.81 -4.73 -37.13
C ASP A 219 -5.14 -5.38 -37.55
N SER A 220 -5.65 -5.04 -38.73
CA SER A 220 -6.94 -5.54 -39.21
C SER A 220 -7.12 -5.36 -40.71
N ILE A 221 -8.07 -6.14 -41.28
CA ILE A 221 -8.56 -5.90 -42.65
C ILE A 221 -9.93 -5.22 -42.56
N ILE A 222 -10.04 -4.08 -43.20
CA ILE A 222 -11.25 -3.25 -43.23
C ILE A 222 -12.05 -3.63 -44.47
N LEU A 223 -13.29 -4.10 -44.27
CA LEU A 223 -14.24 -4.44 -45.30
C LEU A 223 -15.30 -3.33 -45.42
N SER A 224 -15.57 -2.89 -46.63
CA SER A 224 -16.61 -1.91 -46.93
C SER A 224 -17.52 -2.45 -48.03
N LYS A 225 -18.80 -2.08 -48.00
CA LYS A 225 -19.77 -2.49 -49.05
C LYS A 225 -19.46 -1.93 -50.44
N ASN A 226 -18.80 -0.78 -50.51
CA ASN A 226 -18.62 -0.04 -51.73
C ASN A 226 -17.15 0.14 -52.16
N ASN A 227 -16.19 -0.29 -51.38
CA ASN A 227 -14.76 -0.15 -51.64
C ASN A 227 -14.04 -1.48 -51.53
N PRO A 228 -12.93 -1.68 -52.29
CA PRO A 228 -12.06 -2.84 -52.09
C PRO A 228 -11.56 -3.01 -50.65
N PRO A 229 -11.19 -4.23 -50.22
CA PRO A 229 -10.60 -4.44 -48.93
C PRO A 229 -9.37 -3.55 -48.72
N MET A 230 -9.24 -2.97 -47.52
CA MET A 230 -8.06 -2.24 -47.09
C MET A 230 -7.42 -2.90 -45.87
N ALA A 231 -6.10 -2.93 -45.81
CA ALA A 231 -5.36 -3.44 -44.67
C ALA A 231 -4.91 -2.26 -43.78
N LYS A 232 -5.25 -2.32 -42.52
CA LYS A 232 -4.73 -1.39 -41.51
C LYS A 232 -3.40 -1.92 -41.01
N ILE A 233 -2.32 -1.32 -41.52
CA ILE A 233 -0.95 -1.72 -41.25
C ILE A 233 -0.28 -0.65 -40.40
N GLU A 234 0.38 -1.06 -39.32
CA GLU A 234 1.29 -0.22 -38.56
C GLU A 234 2.73 -0.38 -39.08
N PHE A 235 3.38 0.75 -39.32
CA PHE A 235 4.73 0.82 -39.83
C PHE A 235 5.44 2.08 -39.30
N GLU A 236 6.76 2.17 -39.49
CA GLU A 236 7.53 3.35 -39.11
C GLU A 236 7.35 4.47 -40.17
N TYR A 237 7.16 5.70 -39.69
CA TYR A 237 6.95 6.90 -40.48
C TYR A 237 7.99 7.95 -40.12
N SER A 238 8.65 8.53 -41.15
CA SER A 238 9.60 9.63 -40.98
C SER A 238 8.86 10.98 -40.93
N GLY A 239 8.66 11.51 -39.70
CA GLY A 239 8.05 12.82 -39.50
C GLY A 239 9.06 13.92 -39.19
N VAL A 240 8.60 15.16 -39.06
CA VAL A 240 9.43 16.36 -38.77
C VAL A 240 10.16 16.20 -37.40
N SER A 241 9.56 15.51 -36.45
CA SER A 241 10.09 15.26 -35.09
C SER A 241 10.83 13.92 -34.92
N GLY A 242 11.17 13.24 -36.05
CA GLY A 242 11.81 11.94 -36.05
C GLY A 242 10.93 10.78 -36.51
N ILE A 243 11.46 9.55 -36.41
CA ILE A 243 10.77 8.33 -36.82
C ILE A 243 9.80 7.91 -35.74
N ARG A 244 8.53 7.66 -36.11
CA ARG A 244 7.48 7.17 -35.20
C ARG A 244 6.69 6.03 -35.85
N LYS A 245 6.06 5.17 -35.07
CA LYS A 245 5.10 4.18 -35.55
C LYS A 245 3.80 4.88 -35.94
N MET A 246 3.24 4.51 -37.08
CA MET A 246 1.97 5.04 -37.62
C MET A 246 1.13 3.87 -38.12
N SER A 247 -0.15 3.84 -37.75
CA SER A 247 -1.11 2.87 -38.28
C SER A 247 -1.98 3.55 -39.34
N LYS A 248 -2.02 2.99 -40.57
CA LYS A 248 -2.74 3.58 -41.72
C LYS A 248 -3.47 2.47 -42.50
N PRO A 249 -4.72 2.72 -42.97
CA PRO A 249 -5.35 1.82 -43.93
C PRO A 249 -4.70 2.02 -45.32
N LEU A 250 -4.28 0.89 -45.88
CA LEU A 250 -3.61 0.81 -47.19
C LEU A 250 -4.37 -0.19 -48.07
N GLY A 251 -4.45 0.11 -49.37
CA GLY A 251 -5.11 -0.73 -50.37
C GLY A 251 -4.10 -1.49 -51.24
N VAL A 252 -4.64 -2.35 -52.13
CA VAL A 252 -3.83 -3.00 -53.17
C VAL A 252 -3.22 -1.95 -54.09
N GLY A 253 -1.92 -2.06 -54.37
CA GLY A 253 -1.15 -1.11 -55.16
C GLY A 253 -0.49 0.01 -54.35
N ASP A 254 -0.83 0.19 -53.09
CA ASP A 254 -0.16 1.15 -52.20
C ASP A 254 1.27 0.70 -51.89
N LYS A 255 2.17 1.69 -51.86
CA LYS A 255 3.60 1.51 -51.61
C LYS A 255 3.95 1.98 -50.19
N LEU A 256 4.46 1.10 -49.38
CA LEU A 256 4.89 1.45 -48.04
C LEU A 256 6.03 2.45 -48.00
N TYR A 257 6.90 2.46 -48.99
CA TYR A 257 7.92 3.50 -49.16
C TYR A 257 7.31 4.91 -49.20
N VAL A 258 6.22 5.10 -50.00
CA VAL A 258 5.50 6.38 -50.06
C VAL A 258 4.71 6.66 -48.79
N ALA A 259 4.04 5.64 -48.27
CA ALA A 259 3.24 5.74 -47.03
C ALA A 259 4.07 6.11 -45.81
N SER A 260 5.33 5.67 -45.73
CA SER A 260 6.29 5.93 -44.66
C SER A 260 7.04 7.28 -44.78
N ASN A 261 6.72 8.07 -45.82
CA ASN A 261 7.44 9.31 -46.15
C ASN A 261 8.88 9.08 -46.61
N GLY A 262 9.07 8.11 -47.52
CA GLY A 262 10.35 7.84 -48.17
C GLY A 262 11.39 7.08 -47.35
N MET A 263 10.97 6.26 -46.39
CA MET A 263 11.89 5.44 -45.64
C MET A 263 12.43 4.28 -46.47
N GLY A 264 13.73 4.25 -46.74
CA GLY A 264 14.39 3.29 -47.62
C GLY A 264 14.20 1.82 -47.24
N GLN A 265 13.96 1.50 -45.97
CA GLN A 265 13.69 0.15 -45.50
C GLN A 265 12.38 -0.47 -46.04
N TYR A 266 11.46 0.35 -46.55
CA TYR A 266 10.20 -0.10 -47.12
C TYR A 266 10.23 -0.10 -48.65
N GLU A 267 11.37 0.08 -49.29
CA GLU A 267 11.51 -0.05 -50.74
C GLU A 267 11.21 -1.49 -51.18
N GLY A 268 10.30 -1.66 -52.12
CA GLY A 268 9.84 -2.98 -52.57
C GLY A 268 8.68 -3.58 -51.75
N PHE A 269 8.20 -2.92 -50.68
CA PHE A 269 7.01 -3.36 -49.95
C PHE A 269 5.76 -2.71 -50.57
N ASP A 270 5.42 -3.16 -51.76
CA ASP A 270 4.20 -2.75 -52.50
C ASP A 270 3.13 -3.80 -52.25
N ILE A 271 1.90 -3.40 -51.87
CA ILE A 271 0.83 -4.35 -51.55
C ILE A 271 0.29 -4.95 -52.87
N SER A 272 0.47 -6.26 -53.03
CA SER A 272 0.02 -6.98 -54.22
C SER A 272 -1.39 -7.55 -54.11
N ASP A 273 -1.79 -7.99 -52.89
CA ASP A 273 -3.12 -8.55 -52.62
C ASP A 273 -3.51 -8.39 -51.17
N ILE A 274 -4.81 -8.27 -50.88
CA ILE A 274 -5.40 -8.28 -49.54
C ILE A 274 -6.46 -9.36 -49.49
N ASN A 275 -6.21 -10.42 -48.75
CA ASN A 275 -7.09 -11.56 -48.63
C ASN A 275 -7.90 -11.56 -47.34
N PRO A 276 -9.19 -11.17 -47.38
CA PRO A 276 -10.04 -11.10 -46.17
C PRO A 276 -10.36 -12.50 -45.56
N TYR A 277 -10.35 -13.58 -46.35
CA TYR A 277 -10.66 -14.92 -45.87
C TYR A 277 -9.51 -15.49 -45.02
N MET A 278 -8.28 -15.21 -45.50
CA MET A 278 -7.06 -15.63 -44.80
C MET A 278 -6.58 -14.61 -43.76
N ASN A 279 -7.25 -13.45 -43.66
CA ASN A 279 -6.82 -12.32 -42.83
C ASN A 279 -5.35 -11.98 -43.09
N SER A 280 -4.94 -11.87 -44.37
CA SER A 280 -3.54 -11.67 -44.78
C SER A 280 -3.39 -10.58 -45.84
N VAL A 281 -2.21 -9.95 -45.82
CA VAL A 281 -1.74 -9.01 -46.85
C VAL A 281 -0.51 -9.60 -47.53
N HIS A 282 -0.49 -9.54 -48.85
CA HIS A 282 0.62 -9.99 -49.68
C HIS A 282 1.38 -8.81 -50.24
N PHE A 283 2.68 -8.87 -50.27
CA PHE A 283 3.55 -7.83 -50.82
C PHE A 283 4.27 -8.36 -52.08
N LEU A 284 4.63 -7.48 -52.99
CA LEU A 284 5.34 -7.82 -54.24
C LEU A 284 6.70 -8.52 -53.95
N ASN A 285 7.35 -8.20 -52.84
CA ASN A 285 8.60 -8.86 -52.41
C ASN A 285 8.43 -10.29 -51.93
N GLY A 286 7.21 -10.85 -51.98
CA GLY A 286 6.90 -12.21 -51.53
C GLY A 286 6.54 -12.35 -50.05
N LEU A 287 6.60 -11.26 -49.27
CA LEU A 287 6.15 -11.28 -47.89
C LEU A 287 4.62 -11.45 -47.81
N VAL A 288 4.18 -12.33 -46.94
CA VAL A 288 2.78 -12.49 -46.54
C VAL A 288 2.69 -12.18 -45.05
N LEU A 289 1.90 -11.14 -44.70
CA LEU A 289 1.68 -10.73 -43.31
C LEU A 289 0.24 -11.06 -42.91
N ARG A 290 0.06 -11.84 -41.83
CA ARG A 290 -1.26 -12.22 -41.31
C ARG A 290 -1.70 -11.24 -40.22
N LYS A 291 -2.99 -11.16 -39.98
CA LYS A 291 -3.56 -10.36 -38.89
C LYS A 291 -2.95 -10.74 -37.55
N GLY A 292 -2.40 -9.75 -36.84
CA GLY A 292 -1.70 -9.93 -35.57
C GLY A 292 -0.24 -10.32 -35.69
N GLU A 293 0.29 -10.51 -36.90
CA GLU A 293 1.67 -10.88 -37.17
C GLU A 293 2.54 -9.62 -37.35
N VAL A 294 3.76 -9.68 -36.80
CA VAL A 294 4.78 -8.63 -36.89
C VAL A 294 5.90 -9.11 -37.81
N TYR A 295 6.37 -8.25 -38.70
CA TYR A 295 7.55 -8.49 -39.53
C TYR A 295 8.61 -7.44 -39.20
N GLY A 296 9.88 -7.83 -39.19
CA GLY A 296 11.00 -6.91 -38.92
C GLY A 296 11.26 -6.64 -37.43
N ASP A 297 10.93 -7.56 -36.56
CA ASP A 297 10.86 -7.41 -35.09
C ASP A 297 12.18 -7.62 -34.33
N SER A 298 13.33 -7.49 -34.98
CA SER A 298 14.64 -7.57 -34.28
C SER A 298 14.83 -6.47 -33.22
N SER A 299 14.09 -5.36 -33.33
CA SER A 299 14.15 -4.26 -32.37
C SER A 299 13.32 -4.51 -31.11
N GLU A 300 12.17 -5.19 -31.19
CA GLU A 300 11.30 -5.44 -30.03
C GLU A 300 11.88 -6.49 -29.09
N LYS A 301 12.42 -7.58 -29.63
CA LYS A 301 13.13 -8.60 -28.82
C LYS A 301 14.38 -8.06 -28.15
N ALA A 302 15.16 -7.25 -28.86
CA ALA A 302 16.30 -6.56 -28.28
C ALA A 302 15.88 -5.61 -27.15
N MET A 303 14.78 -4.90 -27.33
CA MET A 303 14.20 -4.02 -26.31
C MET A 303 13.73 -4.80 -25.09
N GLN A 304 12.98 -5.89 -25.29
CA GLN A 304 12.52 -6.77 -24.20
C GLN A 304 13.70 -7.35 -23.42
N ARG A 305 14.77 -7.75 -24.11
CA ARG A 305 16.01 -8.21 -23.47
C ARG A 305 16.65 -7.14 -22.60
N VAL A 306 16.74 -5.88 -23.08
CA VAL A 306 17.24 -4.74 -22.32
C VAL A 306 16.34 -4.46 -21.10
N GLN A 307 15.01 -4.48 -21.27
CA GLN A 307 14.05 -4.28 -20.18
C GLN A 307 14.19 -5.35 -19.10
N ILE A 308 14.34 -6.62 -19.48
CA ILE A 308 14.58 -7.73 -18.56
C ILE A 308 15.88 -7.51 -17.79
N ARG A 309 16.99 -7.21 -18.50
CA ARG A 309 18.30 -6.93 -17.88
C ARG A 309 18.21 -5.78 -16.86
N GLU A 310 17.65 -4.64 -17.26
CA GLU A 310 17.54 -3.47 -16.39
C GLU A 310 16.60 -3.68 -15.20
N THR A 311 15.57 -4.53 -15.38
CA THR A 311 14.73 -4.96 -14.25
C THR A 311 15.52 -5.78 -13.25
N ILE A 312 16.36 -6.71 -13.72
CA ILE A 312 17.22 -7.53 -12.86
C ILE A 312 18.28 -6.66 -12.16
N VAL A 313 18.91 -5.72 -12.87
CA VAL A 313 19.87 -4.77 -12.28
C VAL A 313 19.19 -3.94 -11.19
N SER A 314 18.03 -3.32 -11.49
CA SER A 314 17.27 -2.53 -10.53
C SER A 314 16.79 -3.36 -9.33
N HIS A 315 16.45 -4.62 -9.58
CA HIS A 315 16.09 -5.54 -8.51
C HIS A 315 17.25 -5.79 -7.56
N PHE A 316 18.42 -6.16 -8.07
CA PHE A 316 19.59 -6.43 -7.22
C PHE A 316 20.05 -5.20 -6.45
N GLU A 317 20.00 -4.01 -7.06
CA GLU A 317 20.32 -2.77 -6.37
C GLU A 317 19.37 -2.53 -5.20
N LYS A 318 18.07 -2.69 -5.44
CA LYS A 318 17.05 -2.51 -4.41
C LYS A 318 17.08 -3.62 -3.37
N GLU A 319 17.28 -4.87 -3.78
CA GLU A 319 17.37 -6.02 -2.87
C GLU A 319 18.57 -5.89 -1.94
N GLN A 320 19.74 -5.47 -2.44
CA GLN A 320 20.92 -5.22 -1.62
C GLN A 320 20.65 -4.16 -0.55
N GLU A 321 19.96 -3.07 -0.90
CA GLU A 321 19.55 -2.01 0.05
C GLU A 321 18.61 -2.55 1.14
N LEU A 322 17.65 -3.39 0.75
CA LEU A 322 16.57 -3.85 1.61
C LEU A 322 16.88 -5.12 2.40
N PHE A 323 17.83 -5.94 1.93
CA PHE A 323 18.18 -7.22 2.54
C PHE A 323 18.63 -7.07 4.00
N ALA A 324 19.50 -6.10 4.27
CA ALA A 324 20.00 -5.82 5.62
C ALA A 324 18.88 -5.35 6.59
N ARG A 325 17.76 -4.88 6.05
CA ARG A 325 16.56 -4.46 6.80
C ARG A 325 15.53 -5.57 6.95
N GLY A 326 15.81 -6.77 6.47
CA GLY A 326 14.88 -7.88 6.50
C GLY A 326 13.68 -7.70 5.56
N ILE A 327 13.80 -6.90 4.51
CA ILE A 327 12.74 -6.63 3.56
C ILE A 327 13.03 -7.36 2.25
N LYS A 328 12.23 -8.36 1.92
CA LYS A 328 12.34 -9.09 0.66
C LYS A 328 11.83 -8.24 -0.51
N THR A 329 12.57 -8.25 -1.60
CA THR A 329 12.23 -7.53 -2.84
C THR A 329 11.56 -8.47 -3.84
N LEU A 330 10.51 -7.99 -4.51
CA LEU A 330 9.83 -8.69 -5.60
C LEU A 330 9.76 -7.81 -6.84
N SER A 331 9.90 -8.43 -8.02
CA SER A 331 9.74 -7.79 -9.34
C SER A 331 8.64 -8.46 -10.15
N LEU A 332 7.83 -7.65 -10.83
CA LEU A 332 6.74 -8.10 -11.70
C LEU A 332 7.07 -7.86 -13.17
N PHE A 333 6.84 -8.88 -14.01
CA PHE A 333 6.84 -8.78 -15.45
C PHE A 333 5.44 -9.01 -16.00
N PHE A 334 4.90 -8.03 -16.74
CA PHE A 334 3.66 -8.19 -17.48
C PHE A 334 3.95 -8.55 -18.92
N ILE A 335 3.44 -9.70 -19.38
CA ILE A 335 3.68 -10.27 -20.72
C ILE A 335 2.40 -10.33 -21.55
N ASP A 336 2.52 -10.36 -22.88
CA ASP A 336 1.40 -10.45 -23.80
C ASP A 336 0.82 -11.85 -23.90
N GLU A 337 1.67 -12.87 -24.01
CA GLU A 337 1.25 -14.25 -24.19
C GLU A 337 1.98 -15.19 -23.25
N VAL A 338 1.23 -16.13 -22.65
CA VAL A 338 1.79 -17.17 -21.77
C VAL A 338 2.79 -18.05 -22.52
N ALA A 339 2.56 -18.29 -23.80
CA ALA A 339 3.43 -19.10 -24.65
C ALA A 339 4.85 -18.54 -24.77
N ASN A 340 5.02 -17.20 -24.69
CA ASN A 340 6.33 -16.54 -24.69
C ASN A 340 7.14 -16.83 -23.43
N TYR A 341 6.49 -17.23 -22.33
CA TYR A 341 7.16 -17.66 -21.11
C TYR A 341 7.24 -19.18 -20.99
N LYS A 342 6.10 -19.89 -21.14
CA LYS A 342 6.04 -21.35 -21.14
C LYS A 342 4.90 -21.89 -21.98
N SER A 343 5.13 -23.03 -22.61
CA SER A 343 4.16 -23.80 -23.36
C SER A 343 4.19 -25.28 -22.91
N TYR A 344 3.36 -26.11 -23.52
CA TYR A 344 3.30 -27.55 -23.19
C TYR A 344 3.42 -28.38 -24.47
N GLY A 345 4.35 -29.32 -24.46
CA GLY A 345 4.51 -30.33 -25.51
C GLY A 345 3.34 -31.32 -25.61
N GLU A 346 3.41 -32.20 -26.59
CA GLU A 346 2.36 -33.24 -26.82
C GLU A 346 2.21 -34.15 -25.60
N ASP A 347 3.29 -34.49 -24.94
CA ASP A 347 3.34 -35.33 -23.73
C ASP A 347 3.00 -34.58 -22.44
N GLY A 348 2.71 -33.26 -22.51
CA GLY A 348 2.42 -32.41 -21.36
C GLY A 348 3.63 -31.87 -20.63
N GLU A 349 4.83 -32.07 -21.13
CA GLU A 349 6.05 -31.50 -20.59
C GLU A 349 6.06 -29.98 -20.80
N ILE A 350 6.65 -29.25 -19.83
CA ILE A 350 6.81 -27.79 -19.90
C ILE A 350 7.94 -27.49 -20.88
N VAL A 351 7.62 -26.71 -21.91
CA VAL A 351 8.59 -26.16 -22.85
C VAL A 351 8.86 -24.69 -22.48
N LYS A 352 10.13 -24.36 -22.25
CA LYS A 352 10.55 -22.99 -21.98
C LYS A 352 10.23 -22.10 -23.18
N GLY A 353 9.66 -20.93 -22.92
CA GLY A 353 9.47 -19.89 -23.93
C GLY A 353 10.67 -18.94 -23.97
N GLU A 354 10.71 -18.08 -24.98
CA GLU A 354 11.82 -17.15 -25.22
C GLU A 354 12.07 -16.19 -24.05
N LEU A 355 11.01 -15.71 -23.39
CA LEU A 355 11.16 -14.82 -22.21
C LEU A 355 11.75 -15.54 -21.01
N TRP A 356 11.48 -16.84 -20.85
CA TRP A 356 12.08 -17.66 -19.82
C TRP A 356 13.58 -17.79 -20.04
N GLU A 357 13.99 -18.18 -21.25
CA GLU A 357 15.42 -18.34 -21.61
C GLU A 357 16.16 -17.00 -21.52
N THR A 358 15.58 -15.94 -22.06
CA THR A 358 16.16 -14.59 -21.98
C THR A 358 16.36 -14.14 -20.54
N PHE A 359 15.39 -14.42 -19.65
CA PHE A 359 15.50 -14.05 -18.25
C PHE A 359 16.64 -14.81 -17.56
N GLU A 360 16.73 -16.12 -17.73
CA GLU A 360 17.80 -16.94 -17.12
C GLU A 360 19.18 -16.50 -17.61
N ASP A 361 19.32 -16.20 -18.91
CA ASP A 361 20.56 -15.68 -19.49
C ASP A 361 20.99 -14.36 -18.87
N GLU A 362 20.08 -13.36 -18.84
CA GLU A 362 20.37 -12.04 -18.29
C GLU A 362 20.54 -12.08 -16.77
N TYR A 363 19.78 -12.91 -16.05
CA TYR A 363 19.97 -13.10 -14.61
C TYR A 363 21.36 -13.61 -14.29
N ASN A 364 21.83 -14.66 -14.98
CA ASN A 364 23.16 -15.24 -14.79
C ASN A 364 24.25 -14.24 -15.16
N ALA A 365 24.08 -13.48 -16.24
CA ALA A 365 25.03 -12.46 -16.65
C ALA A 365 25.17 -11.35 -15.59
N VAL A 366 24.05 -10.79 -15.11
CA VAL A 366 24.03 -9.73 -14.09
C VAL A 366 24.52 -10.27 -12.73
N LEU A 367 24.12 -11.49 -12.36
CA LEU A 367 24.60 -12.13 -11.13
C LEU A 367 26.14 -12.26 -11.14
N ASN A 368 26.72 -12.72 -12.23
CA ASN A 368 28.17 -12.85 -12.36
C ASN A 368 28.90 -11.50 -12.27
N GLU A 369 28.31 -10.43 -12.78
CA GLU A 369 28.84 -9.07 -12.65
C GLU A 369 28.77 -8.54 -11.20
N LYS A 370 27.76 -8.95 -10.42
CA LYS A 370 27.52 -8.48 -9.04
C LYS A 370 28.19 -9.35 -7.97
N ILE A 371 28.49 -10.62 -8.25
CA ILE A 371 29.21 -11.49 -7.31
C ILE A 371 30.64 -10.98 -7.15
N SER A 372 30.97 -10.53 -5.95
CA SER A 372 32.33 -10.13 -5.57
C SER A 372 33.07 -11.24 -4.81
N LEU A 373 34.38 -11.10 -4.67
CA LEU A 373 35.19 -11.97 -3.84
C LEU A 373 34.95 -11.84 -2.32
N PHE A 374 34.20 -10.82 -1.92
CA PHE A 374 33.84 -10.59 -0.51
C PHE A 374 32.60 -11.39 -0.13
N ASP A 375 32.66 -12.12 0.95
CA ASP A 375 31.62 -13.04 1.41
C ASP A 375 30.63 -12.37 2.41
N SER A 376 29.79 -11.44 1.91
CA SER A 376 28.71 -10.86 2.72
C SER A 376 27.51 -11.80 2.84
N ASP A 377 26.65 -11.60 3.85
CA ASP A 377 25.39 -12.36 4.01
C ASP A 377 24.53 -12.28 2.75
N TYR A 378 24.49 -11.11 2.12
CA TYR A 378 23.76 -10.92 0.87
C TYR A 378 24.38 -11.73 -0.30
N GLN A 379 25.70 -11.78 -0.40
CA GLN A 379 26.38 -12.58 -1.41
C GLN A 379 26.12 -14.08 -1.21
N ARG A 380 26.12 -14.56 0.04
CA ARG A 380 25.73 -15.94 0.37
C ARG A 380 24.28 -16.23 0.00
N TYR A 381 23.39 -15.28 0.25
CA TYR A 381 21.98 -15.39 -0.13
C TYR A 381 21.81 -15.49 -1.66
N LEU A 382 22.51 -14.67 -2.43
CA LEU A 382 22.46 -14.71 -3.90
C LEU A 382 22.91 -16.05 -4.49
N ARG A 383 23.94 -16.65 -3.88
CA ARG A 383 24.49 -17.96 -4.32
C ARG A 383 23.64 -19.17 -3.91
N ARG A 384 22.63 -18.97 -3.08
CA ARG A 384 21.79 -20.07 -2.54
C ARG A 384 20.85 -20.65 -3.59
N PHE A 385 20.47 -19.87 -4.60
CA PHE A 385 19.44 -20.23 -5.56
C PHE A 385 19.95 -20.07 -6.99
N GLU A 386 19.55 -21.01 -7.86
CA GLU A 386 19.84 -20.94 -9.29
C GLU A 386 18.82 -20.02 -10.02
N ALA A 387 19.13 -19.64 -11.27
CA ALA A 387 18.26 -18.79 -12.07
C ALA A 387 16.85 -19.36 -12.22
N SER A 388 16.73 -20.68 -12.37
CA SER A 388 15.45 -21.38 -12.51
C SER A 388 14.56 -21.33 -11.25
N ASP A 389 15.15 -21.14 -10.07
CA ASP A 389 14.42 -21.12 -8.80
C ASP A 389 13.81 -19.76 -8.49
N VAL A 390 14.47 -18.68 -8.96
CA VAL A 390 14.16 -17.31 -8.53
C VAL A 390 13.01 -16.66 -9.27
N HIS A 391 12.50 -17.28 -10.34
CA HIS A 391 11.37 -16.76 -11.09
C HIS A 391 10.25 -17.78 -11.26
N ASN A 392 9.03 -17.28 -11.39
CA ASN A 392 7.87 -18.12 -11.64
C ASN A 392 6.82 -17.38 -12.46
N GLY A 393 6.02 -18.14 -13.21
CA GLY A 393 4.91 -17.63 -14.00
C GLY A 393 3.57 -17.90 -13.33
N TYR A 394 2.81 -16.83 -13.06
CA TYR A 394 1.46 -16.91 -12.50
C TYR A 394 0.44 -16.57 -13.59
N PHE A 395 -0.20 -17.61 -14.12
CA PHE A 395 -1.12 -17.54 -15.24
C PHE A 395 -2.44 -18.24 -14.94
N SER A 396 -3.47 -17.96 -15.73
CA SER A 396 -4.72 -18.71 -15.71
C SER A 396 -4.49 -20.17 -16.03
N ILE A 397 -5.28 -21.05 -15.44
CA ILE A 397 -5.13 -22.50 -15.60
C ILE A 397 -6.39 -23.06 -16.26
N ASP A 398 -6.21 -23.90 -17.28
CA ASP A 398 -7.30 -24.64 -17.92
C ASP A 398 -7.79 -25.81 -17.05
N LYS A 399 -8.83 -26.51 -17.52
CA LYS A 399 -9.38 -27.68 -16.80
C LYS A 399 -8.41 -28.86 -16.67
N LYS A 400 -7.30 -28.85 -17.43
CA LYS A 400 -6.23 -29.85 -17.39
C LYS A 400 -5.03 -29.38 -16.52
N GLY A 401 -5.13 -28.23 -15.86
CA GLY A 401 -4.06 -27.66 -15.05
C GLY A 401 -2.96 -26.96 -15.84
N ARG A 402 -3.15 -26.69 -17.14
CA ARG A 402 -2.16 -26.02 -17.98
C ARG A 402 -2.36 -24.52 -17.96
N SER A 403 -1.26 -23.78 -17.90
CA SER A 403 -1.27 -22.31 -17.97
C SER A 403 -1.71 -21.84 -19.36
N VAL A 404 -2.65 -20.91 -19.41
CA VAL A 404 -3.24 -20.39 -20.66
C VAL A 404 -3.39 -18.87 -20.57
N ASN A 405 -3.53 -18.23 -21.74
CA ASN A 405 -3.93 -16.83 -21.81
C ASN A 405 -5.34 -16.67 -21.23
N SER A 406 -5.52 -15.71 -20.35
CA SER A 406 -6.87 -15.37 -19.89
C SER A 406 -7.59 -14.58 -20.98
N GLU A 407 -8.64 -15.17 -21.54
CA GLU A 407 -9.49 -14.52 -22.53
C GLU A 407 -10.68 -13.86 -21.82
N VAL A 408 -10.89 -12.57 -22.10
CA VAL A 408 -12.16 -11.90 -21.81
C VAL A 408 -13.15 -12.30 -22.91
N LYS A 409 -14.05 -13.22 -22.63
CA LYS A 409 -15.12 -13.58 -23.59
C LYS A 409 -15.98 -12.36 -23.88
N ARG A 410 -16.17 -12.05 -25.18
CA ARG A 410 -17.03 -10.93 -25.64
C ARG A 410 -18.38 -10.96 -24.92
N GLY A 411 -18.67 -9.91 -24.17
CA GLY A 411 -19.91 -9.74 -23.39
C GLY A 411 -19.84 -10.20 -21.93
N ARG A 412 -18.66 -10.54 -21.40
CA ARG A 412 -18.42 -10.78 -19.97
C ARG A 412 -17.16 -10.01 -19.55
N ASP A 413 -17.30 -9.18 -18.54
CA ASP A 413 -16.19 -8.44 -17.94
C ASP A 413 -15.29 -9.28 -17.01
N ILE A 414 -15.31 -10.63 -17.11
CA ILE A 414 -14.72 -11.54 -16.12
C ILE A 414 -14.02 -12.69 -16.83
N SER A 415 -12.75 -12.93 -16.44
CA SER A 415 -11.94 -14.07 -16.88
C SER A 415 -12.21 -15.33 -16.03
N ASP A 416 -12.00 -16.50 -16.61
CA ASP A 416 -12.22 -17.82 -15.95
C ASP A 416 -11.04 -18.20 -14.98
N ASP A 417 -10.41 -17.25 -14.31
CA ASP A 417 -9.13 -17.36 -13.57
C ASP A 417 -9.19 -18.00 -12.17
N ILE A 418 -10.11 -18.91 -11.90
CA ILE A 418 -10.40 -19.43 -10.56
C ILE A 418 -9.21 -20.16 -9.90
N SER A 419 -8.40 -20.89 -10.66
CA SER A 419 -7.38 -21.80 -10.09
C SER A 419 -6.01 -21.15 -9.88
N ALA A 420 -5.63 -20.13 -10.66
CA ALA A 420 -4.38 -19.38 -10.46
C ALA A 420 -4.40 -18.56 -9.18
N TYR A 421 -5.58 -18.05 -8.79
CA TYR A 421 -5.77 -17.25 -7.58
C TYR A 421 -5.50 -18.01 -6.29
N ASP A 422 -5.86 -19.28 -6.22
CA ASP A 422 -5.66 -20.09 -5.01
C ASP A 422 -4.17 -20.19 -4.64
N LEU A 423 -3.30 -20.33 -5.64
CA LEU A 423 -1.85 -20.43 -5.43
C LEU A 423 -1.24 -19.10 -4.97
N ILE A 424 -1.64 -18.00 -5.63
CA ILE A 424 -1.13 -16.64 -5.33
C ILE A 424 -1.61 -16.15 -3.96
N LEU A 425 -2.90 -16.36 -3.65
CA LEU A 425 -3.49 -15.89 -2.40
C LEU A 425 -3.04 -16.71 -1.18
N LYS A 426 -2.90 -18.03 -1.33
CA LYS A 426 -2.43 -18.91 -0.24
C LYS A 426 -0.95 -18.71 0.10
N ASN A 427 -0.13 -18.36 -0.90
CA ASN A 427 1.33 -18.23 -0.75
C ASN A 427 1.80 -16.77 -0.61
N LYS A 428 0.90 -15.81 -0.48
CA LYS A 428 1.24 -14.38 -0.42
C LYS A 428 2.23 -14.04 0.71
N GLU A 429 2.04 -14.62 1.88
CA GLU A 429 2.91 -14.43 3.06
C GLU A 429 4.24 -15.16 2.89
N ARG A 430 4.21 -16.35 2.28
CA ARG A 430 5.42 -17.11 1.95
C ARG A 430 6.34 -16.33 1.01
N LEU A 431 5.79 -15.58 0.04
CA LEU A 431 6.57 -14.74 -0.86
C LEU A 431 7.34 -13.62 -0.13
N LEU A 432 7.00 -13.28 1.11
CA LEU A 432 7.72 -12.30 1.93
C LEU A 432 8.90 -12.93 2.70
N SER A 433 9.01 -14.26 2.73
CA SER A 433 10.09 -14.97 3.39
C SER A 433 11.32 -15.09 2.48
N PHE A 434 12.52 -14.92 3.03
CA PHE A 434 13.78 -15.18 2.34
C PHE A 434 14.04 -16.68 2.06
N GLU A 435 13.29 -17.58 2.69
CA GLU A 435 13.33 -19.02 2.41
C GLU A 435 12.62 -19.38 1.10
N GLU A 436 11.70 -18.54 0.63
CA GLU A 436 11.06 -18.71 -0.67
C GLU A 436 11.98 -18.14 -1.75
N PRO A 437 12.44 -18.93 -2.73
CA PRO A 437 13.40 -18.48 -3.74
C PRO A 437 12.78 -17.47 -4.72
N THR A 438 11.49 -17.54 -4.98
CA THR A 438 10.81 -16.69 -5.97
C THR A 438 10.96 -15.21 -5.64
N ARG A 439 11.56 -14.46 -6.56
CA ARG A 439 11.79 -13.01 -6.49
C ARG A 439 11.23 -12.29 -7.72
N PHE A 440 11.14 -12.98 -8.85
CA PHE A 440 10.67 -12.45 -10.12
C PHE A 440 9.39 -13.18 -10.55
N ILE A 441 8.36 -12.43 -10.87
CA ILE A 441 7.02 -12.96 -11.14
C ILE A 441 6.60 -12.53 -12.54
N PHE A 442 6.34 -13.51 -13.42
CA PHE A 442 5.77 -13.28 -14.75
C PHE A 442 4.26 -13.46 -14.71
N SER A 443 3.52 -12.53 -15.31
CA SER A 443 2.06 -12.57 -15.36
C SER A 443 1.51 -12.02 -16.67
N HIS A 444 0.48 -12.67 -17.18
CA HIS A 444 -0.30 -12.18 -18.31
C HIS A 444 -1.45 -11.28 -17.84
N SER A 445 -2.43 -11.84 -17.17
CA SER A 445 -3.62 -11.12 -16.68
C SER A 445 -4.06 -11.58 -15.30
N ALA A 446 -3.57 -12.73 -14.83
CA ALA A 446 -4.00 -13.32 -13.57
C ALA A 446 -3.79 -12.40 -12.35
N LEU A 447 -2.79 -11.50 -12.41
CA LEU A 447 -2.54 -10.49 -11.39
C LEU A 447 -3.32 -9.19 -11.61
N ARG A 448 -4.21 -9.09 -12.61
CA ARG A 448 -4.99 -7.87 -12.85
C ARG A 448 -5.94 -7.52 -11.72
N GLU A 449 -6.42 -8.52 -10.96
CA GLU A 449 -7.41 -8.32 -9.91
C GLU A 449 -7.03 -9.01 -8.60
N GLY A 450 -7.16 -8.31 -7.49
CA GLY A 450 -7.06 -8.87 -6.13
C GLY A 450 -5.67 -9.24 -5.63
N TRP A 451 -4.63 -9.26 -6.48
CA TRP A 451 -3.28 -9.49 -6.01
C TRP A 451 -2.60 -8.17 -5.63
N ASP A 452 -2.03 -8.13 -4.44
CA ASP A 452 -1.42 -6.97 -3.84
C ASP A 452 -0.33 -7.42 -2.86
N ASN A 453 0.90 -7.45 -3.31
CA ASN A 453 2.04 -7.70 -2.43
C ASN A 453 2.74 -6.36 -2.13
N PRO A 454 2.93 -6.01 -0.84
CA PRO A 454 3.55 -4.73 -0.47
C PRO A 454 5.02 -4.63 -0.90
N ASN A 455 5.71 -5.75 -1.07
CA ASN A 455 7.14 -5.80 -1.36
C ASN A 455 7.47 -5.87 -2.85
N VAL A 456 6.54 -5.45 -3.72
CA VAL A 456 6.83 -5.20 -5.13
C VAL A 456 7.54 -3.85 -5.26
N PHE A 457 8.76 -3.88 -5.81
CA PHE A 457 9.59 -2.70 -6.00
C PHE A 457 9.94 -2.42 -7.47
N GLN A 458 9.82 -3.43 -8.34
CA GLN A 458 10.01 -3.25 -9.79
C GLN A 458 8.80 -3.77 -10.54
N ILE A 459 8.40 -3.04 -11.56
CA ILE A 459 7.39 -3.45 -12.55
C ILE A 459 7.97 -3.25 -13.93
N CYS A 460 7.99 -4.30 -14.72
CA CYS A 460 8.39 -4.29 -16.12
C CYS A 460 7.22 -4.67 -17.01
N THR A 461 6.85 -3.82 -17.95
CA THR A 461 5.80 -4.09 -18.91
C THR A 461 6.44 -4.50 -20.23
N LEU A 462 6.47 -5.81 -20.51
CA LEU A 462 7.00 -6.40 -21.74
C LEU A 462 5.95 -6.46 -22.88
N ARG A 463 4.76 -5.94 -22.61
CA ARG A 463 3.65 -5.88 -23.56
C ARG A 463 3.36 -4.45 -23.97
N HIS A 464 2.68 -4.30 -25.11
CA HIS A 464 2.17 -2.99 -25.51
C HIS A 464 0.96 -2.61 -24.67
N ALA A 465 1.12 -1.65 -23.76
CA ALA A 465 0.01 -1.09 -22.99
C ALA A 465 -0.71 -0.02 -23.82
N ASN A 466 -1.89 -0.35 -24.36
CA ASN A 466 -2.63 0.50 -25.28
C ASN A 466 -3.45 1.63 -24.62
N SER A 467 -3.45 1.77 -23.29
CA SER A 467 -4.18 2.84 -22.60
C SER A 467 -3.51 3.28 -21.30
N ALA A 468 -3.60 4.57 -21.00
CA ALA A 468 -3.12 5.17 -19.76
C ALA A 468 -3.75 4.51 -18.52
N THR A 469 -5.04 4.15 -18.59
CA THR A 469 -5.75 3.44 -17.51
C THR A 469 -5.16 2.06 -17.23
N ALA A 470 -4.72 1.31 -18.25
CA ALA A 470 -4.05 0.03 -18.06
C ALA A 470 -2.70 0.22 -17.39
N LYS A 471 -1.90 1.19 -17.83
CA LYS A 471 -0.62 1.55 -17.20
C LYS A 471 -0.79 1.89 -15.71
N ARG A 472 -1.78 2.72 -15.37
CA ARG A 472 -2.08 3.09 -13.98
C ARG A 472 -2.48 1.89 -13.13
N GLN A 473 -3.29 0.98 -13.66
CA GLN A 473 -3.70 -0.23 -12.94
C GLN A 473 -2.51 -1.18 -12.68
N GLU A 474 -1.56 -1.28 -13.60
CA GLU A 474 -0.34 -2.06 -13.44
C GLU A 474 0.59 -1.44 -12.39
N VAL A 475 0.87 -0.15 -12.50
CA VAL A 475 1.66 0.61 -11.51
C VAL A 475 1.03 0.54 -10.12
N GLY A 476 -0.31 0.63 -10.04
CA GLY A 476 -1.08 0.52 -8.80
C GLY A 476 -0.79 -0.74 -7.98
N ARG A 477 -0.34 -1.84 -8.61
CA ARG A 477 0.03 -3.09 -7.92
C ARG A 477 1.26 -2.97 -7.04
N GLY A 478 2.17 -2.06 -7.37
CA GLY A 478 3.40 -1.81 -6.63
C GLY A 478 3.35 -0.65 -5.65
N LEU A 479 2.27 0.12 -5.59
CA LEU A 479 2.22 1.37 -4.81
C LEU A 479 2.15 1.19 -3.29
N ARG A 480 1.83 0.01 -2.79
CA ARG A 480 1.76 -0.24 -1.34
C ARG A 480 3.11 -0.08 -0.67
N LEU A 481 3.11 0.55 0.52
CA LEU A 481 4.29 0.61 1.36
C LEU A 481 4.73 -0.79 1.78
N CYS A 482 6.03 -1.06 1.75
CA CYS A 482 6.59 -2.36 2.05
C CYS A 482 6.49 -2.75 3.53
N VAL A 483 6.69 -4.03 3.79
CA VAL A 483 6.77 -4.61 5.13
C VAL A 483 8.07 -5.39 5.29
N ASP A 484 8.58 -5.44 6.52
CA ASP A 484 9.72 -6.31 6.87
C ASP A 484 9.28 -7.78 7.03
N SER A 485 10.23 -8.65 7.34
CA SER A 485 9.99 -10.08 7.60
C SER A 485 9.11 -10.35 8.83
N ASN A 486 8.92 -9.38 9.71
CA ASN A 486 8.06 -9.46 10.89
C ASN A 486 6.65 -8.92 10.61
N GLY A 487 6.39 -8.38 9.41
CA GLY A 487 5.12 -7.79 9.03
C GLY A 487 4.98 -6.31 9.43
N ASN A 488 6.03 -5.67 9.94
CA ASN A 488 5.99 -4.25 10.28
C ASN A 488 5.99 -3.42 9.00
N ARG A 489 5.07 -2.46 8.93
CA ARG A 489 4.94 -1.59 7.77
C ARG A 489 5.96 -0.45 7.82
N MET A 490 6.63 -0.21 6.70
CA MET A 490 7.60 0.86 6.56
C MET A 490 6.90 2.17 6.18
N ASP A 491 6.08 2.69 7.07
CA ASP A 491 5.28 3.90 6.91
C ASP A 491 5.88 5.12 7.64
N TYR A 492 5.09 6.19 7.75
CA TYR A 492 5.54 7.42 8.39
C TYR A 492 5.85 7.27 9.88
N GLU A 493 5.13 6.40 10.59
CA GLU A 493 5.38 6.13 12.02
C GLU A 493 6.74 5.44 12.21
N THR A 494 7.13 4.60 11.25
CA THR A 494 8.41 3.86 11.28
C THR A 494 9.58 4.66 10.71
N LEU A 495 9.37 5.41 9.62
CA LEU A 495 10.44 6.02 8.81
C LEU A 495 10.42 7.56 8.81
N GLY A 496 9.40 8.19 9.37
CA GLY A 496 9.24 9.64 9.33
C GLY A 496 9.24 10.18 7.89
N ASP A 497 10.05 11.19 7.63
CA ASP A 497 10.15 11.82 6.31
C ASP A 497 10.79 10.93 5.23
N ASN A 498 11.51 9.89 5.61
CA ASN A 498 12.24 9.00 4.70
C ASN A 498 11.39 7.88 4.08
N VAL A 499 10.05 7.92 4.23
CA VAL A 499 9.16 6.90 3.64
C VAL A 499 9.42 6.72 2.16
N HIS A 500 9.57 7.81 1.39
CA HIS A 500 9.75 7.76 -0.05
C HIS A 500 11.18 7.40 -0.48
N ASP A 501 12.16 7.50 0.41
CA ASP A 501 13.53 7.07 0.14
C ASP A 501 13.60 5.53 0.09
N LEU A 502 12.95 4.88 1.06
CA LEU A 502 12.85 3.42 1.09
C LEU A 502 11.79 2.90 0.13
N ASN A 503 10.60 3.47 0.17
CA ASN A 503 9.45 3.05 -0.61
C ASN A 503 9.45 3.69 -2.00
N ARG A 504 10.31 3.21 -2.89
CA ARG A 504 10.43 3.63 -4.28
C ARG A 504 10.07 2.45 -5.20
N LEU A 505 9.08 2.66 -6.07
CA LEU A 505 8.66 1.70 -7.09
C LEU A 505 9.32 2.07 -8.41
N THR A 506 10.16 1.20 -8.95
CA THR A 506 10.78 1.39 -10.26
C THR A 506 9.92 0.75 -11.34
N VAL A 507 9.49 1.53 -12.31
CA VAL A 507 8.73 1.08 -13.49
C VAL A 507 9.67 1.09 -14.69
N ILE A 508 9.82 -0.05 -15.33
CA ILE A 508 10.64 -0.23 -16.53
C ILE A 508 9.68 -0.22 -17.73
N ALA A 509 9.71 0.88 -18.49
CA ALA A 509 8.82 1.12 -19.61
C ALA A 509 9.51 0.86 -20.96
N ASN A 510 8.73 0.48 -21.98
CA ASN A 510 9.19 0.33 -23.36
C ASN A 510 9.11 1.61 -24.20
N GLU A 511 8.91 2.74 -23.56
CA GLU A 511 8.79 4.06 -24.13
C GLU A 511 9.66 5.05 -23.37
N SER A 512 9.80 6.28 -23.90
CA SER A 512 10.59 7.29 -23.20
C SER A 512 9.97 7.65 -21.85
N TYR A 513 10.81 8.12 -20.93
CA TYR A 513 10.36 8.62 -19.63
C TYR A 513 9.27 9.69 -19.77
N SER A 514 9.46 10.64 -20.69
CA SER A 514 8.53 11.75 -20.90
C SER A 514 7.16 11.29 -21.37
N ASP A 515 7.10 10.29 -22.25
CA ASP A 515 5.84 9.77 -22.79
C ASP A 515 5.07 9.00 -21.73
N PHE A 516 5.76 8.09 -21.01
CA PHE A 516 5.15 7.30 -19.95
C PHE A 516 4.61 8.17 -18.81
N VAL A 517 5.43 9.10 -18.32
CA VAL A 517 5.04 10.01 -17.23
C VAL A 517 3.98 11.00 -17.70
N GLY A 518 4.08 11.51 -18.94
CA GLY A 518 3.08 12.38 -19.53
C GLY A 518 1.69 11.75 -19.59
N ASP A 519 1.60 10.46 -19.92
CA ASP A 519 0.34 9.72 -19.95
C ASP A 519 -0.24 9.54 -18.53
N LEU A 520 0.58 9.12 -17.57
CA LEU A 520 0.14 8.97 -16.18
C LEU A 520 -0.26 10.30 -15.53
N GLN A 521 0.50 11.36 -15.78
CA GLN A 521 0.16 12.70 -15.29
C GLN A 521 -1.13 13.23 -15.91
N ARG A 522 -1.35 13.00 -17.21
CA ARG A 522 -2.59 13.40 -17.89
C ARG A 522 -3.80 12.73 -17.25
N GLU A 523 -3.76 11.42 -17.05
CA GLU A 523 -4.86 10.68 -16.40
C GLU A 523 -5.08 11.18 -14.96
N THR A 524 -4.02 11.42 -14.21
CA THR A 524 -4.12 11.98 -12.87
C THR A 524 -4.74 13.37 -12.90
N ARG A 525 -4.32 14.25 -13.80
CA ARG A 525 -4.91 15.60 -13.99
C ARG A 525 -6.39 15.55 -14.35
N ASP A 526 -6.80 14.63 -15.21
CA ASP A 526 -8.19 14.54 -15.67
C ASP A 526 -9.13 14.15 -14.52
N ILE A 527 -8.67 13.34 -13.58
CA ILE A 527 -9.40 13.01 -12.34
C ILE A 527 -9.47 14.23 -11.41
N LEU A 528 -8.38 15.00 -11.31
CA LEU A 528 -8.28 16.17 -10.42
C LEU A 528 -9.01 17.41 -10.93
N ARG A 529 -9.40 17.48 -12.21
CA ARG A 529 -10.08 18.64 -12.83
C ARG A 529 -11.40 19.02 -12.15
N GLU A 530 -12.01 18.10 -11.43
CA GLU A 530 -13.30 18.34 -10.75
C GLU A 530 -13.13 18.89 -9.32
N ARG A 531 -11.91 19.09 -8.85
CA ARG A 531 -11.70 19.69 -7.52
C ARG A 531 -11.87 21.20 -7.56
N PRO A 532 -12.46 21.81 -6.53
CA PRO A 532 -12.52 23.26 -6.42
C PRO A 532 -11.11 23.82 -6.32
N THR A 533 -10.76 24.72 -7.20
CA THR A 533 -9.45 25.39 -7.25
C THR A 533 -9.50 26.81 -6.72
N LYS A 534 -10.70 27.36 -6.49
CA LYS A 534 -10.92 28.75 -6.09
C LYS A 534 -11.81 28.85 -4.86
N ALA A 535 -11.46 29.75 -3.99
CA ALA A 535 -12.27 30.17 -2.84
C ALA A 535 -13.26 31.26 -3.28
N ASP A 536 -14.21 30.91 -4.12
CA ASP A 536 -15.25 31.84 -4.59
C ASP A 536 -16.58 31.66 -3.83
N VAL A 537 -17.52 32.55 -4.06
CA VAL A 537 -18.84 32.52 -3.42
C VAL A 537 -19.59 31.26 -3.77
N ASP A 538 -19.50 30.83 -5.02
CA ASP A 538 -20.20 29.63 -5.51
C ASP A 538 -19.66 28.35 -4.87
N TYR A 539 -18.38 28.35 -4.51
CA TYR A 539 -17.78 27.24 -3.78
C TYR A 539 -18.34 27.09 -2.37
N PHE A 540 -18.49 28.20 -1.62
CA PHE A 540 -18.92 28.15 -0.23
C PHE A 540 -20.44 28.05 -0.08
N ALA A 541 -21.19 28.66 -0.98
CA ALA A 541 -22.66 28.69 -0.91
C ALA A 541 -23.27 27.29 -0.92
N GLY A 542 -24.15 27.01 0.02
CA GLY A 542 -24.81 25.70 0.17
C GLY A 542 -23.94 24.61 0.81
N LYS A 543 -22.67 24.86 1.14
CA LYS A 543 -21.84 23.90 1.90
C LYS A 543 -22.37 23.80 3.33
N ILE A 544 -22.24 22.61 3.89
CA ILE A 544 -22.68 22.33 5.26
C ILE A 544 -21.45 22.34 6.18
N VAL A 545 -21.54 23.14 7.22
CA VAL A 545 -20.56 23.19 8.32
C VAL A 545 -21.26 22.88 9.64
N TYR A 546 -20.51 22.54 10.66
CA TYR A 546 -21.07 22.31 11.99
C TYR A 546 -20.88 23.55 12.87
N VAL A 547 -21.93 23.94 13.59
CA VAL A 547 -21.92 24.96 14.62
C VAL A 547 -22.28 24.25 15.93
N GLY A 548 -21.28 23.88 16.71
CA GLY A 548 -21.48 22.91 17.79
C GLY A 548 -21.86 21.55 17.21
N ASP A 549 -22.98 20.99 17.66
CA ASP A 549 -23.53 19.72 17.15
C ASP A 549 -24.57 19.90 16.01
N ASP A 550 -24.94 21.14 15.70
CA ASP A 550 -25.93 21.45 14.69
C ASP A 550 -25.34 21.66 13.31
N LYS A 551 -26.03 21.17 12.28
CA LYS A 551 -25.69 21.39 10.89
C LYS A 551 -26.16 22.74 10.41
N HIS A 552 -25.26 23.55 9.86
CA HIS A 552 -25.54 24.85 9.26
C HIS A 552 -25.17 24.84 7.77
N SER A 553 -26.11 25.24 6.91
CA SER A 553 -25.83 25.43 5.48
C SER A 553 -25.42 26.88 5.24
N ILE A 554 -24.22 27.07 4.70
CA ILE A 554 -23.66 28.39 4.39
C ILE A 554 -24.56 29.08 3.37
N THR A 555 -25.12 30.22 3.75
CA THR A 555 -25.94 31.06 2.85
C THR A 555 -25.06 31.85 1.88
N ALA A 556 -25.65 32.39 0.80
CA ALA A 556 -24.94 33.22 -0.18
C ALA A 556 -24.28 34.46 0.47
N ASP A 557 -24.97 35.07 1.45
CA ASP A 557 -24.44 36.22 2.21
C ASP A 557 -23.23 35.82 3.07
N GLU A 558 -23.29 34.67 3.71
CA GLU A 558 -22.18 34.13 4.49
C GLU A 558 -21.01 33.72 3.60
N ALA A 559 -21.28 33.11 2.44
CA ALA A 559 -20.26 32.79 1.45
C ALA A 559 -19.54 34.06 0.95
N THR A 560 -20.28 35.15 0.73
CA THR A 560 -19.71 36.45 0.37
C THR A 560 -18.86 37.01 1.51
N ALA A 561 -19.32 36.91 2.74
CA ALA A 561 -18.56 37.37 3.91
C ALA A 561 -17.28 36.53 4.14
N ILE A 562 -17.33 35.20 3.90
CA ILE A 562 -16.15 34.31 3.94
C ILE A 562 -15.14 34.75 2.87
N ARG A 563 -15.57 34.97 1.63
CA ARG A 563 -14.69 35.43 0.55
C ARG A 563 -14.05 36.79 0.89
N SER A 564 -14.82 37.75 1.43
CA SER A 564 -14.31 39.03 1.87
C SER A 564 -13.24 38.90 2.96
N TYR A 565 -13.52 38.09 3.98
CA TYR A 565 -12.56 37.77 5.04
C TYR A 565 -11.25 37.20 4.46
N LEU A 566 -11.32 36.26 3.56
CA LEU A 566 -10.14 35.68 2.95
C LEU A 566 -9.35 36.70 2.11
N TRP A 567 -10.04 37.56 1.41
CA TRP A 567 -9.43 38.62 0.61
C TRP A 567 -8.77 39.72 1.49
N GLU A 568 -9.47 40.21 2.50
CA GLU A 568 -8.98 41.27 3.39
C GLU A 568 -7.73 40.89 4.18
N ASN A 569 -7.56 39.57 4.42
CA ASN A 569 -6.39 39.03 5.14
C ASN A 569 -5.31 38.50 4.18
N GLU A 570 -5.43 38.77 2.87
CA GLU A 570 -4.49 38.29 1.85
C GLU A 570 -4.39 36.75 1.79
N TYR A 571 -5.45 36.04 2.24
CA TYR A 571 -5.52 34.58 2.24
C TYR A 571 -5.92 33.99 0.88
N ILE A 572 -6.45 34.85 -0.01
CA ILE A 572 -6.69 34.52 -1.43
C ILE A 572 -6.17 35.65 -2.32
N ASP A 573 -5.77 35.30 -3.55
CA ASP A 573 -5.39 36.26 -4.57
C ASP A 573 -6.61 36.79 -5.37
N GLU A 574 -6.38 37.70 -6.34
CA GLU A 574 -7.41 38.27 -7.20
C GLU A 574 -8.22 37.23 -7.98
N ASN A 575 -7.64 36.05 -8.23
CA ASN A 575 -8.27 34.94 -8.93
C ASN A 575 -9.00 33.98 -7.99
N GLY A 576 -8.97 34.24 -6.68
CA GLY A 576 -9.55 33.37 -5.63
C GLY A 576 -8.69 32.16 -5.27
N LEU A 577 -7.41 32.14 -5.66
CA LEU A 577 -6.47 31.07 -5.28
C LEU A 577 -5.96 31.29 -3.87
N VAL A 578 -5.86 30.22 -3.09
CA VAL A 578 -5.35 30.26 -1.71
C VAL A 578 -3.85 30.59 -1.70
N THR A 579 -3.45 31.59 -0.93
CA THR A 579 -2.08 32.10 -0.88
C THR A 579 -1.16 31.32 0.04
N ALA A 580 0.15 31.58 -0.07
CA ALA A 580 1.15 31.04 0.86
C ALA A 580 0.95 31.58 2.28
N GLN A 581 0.52 32.87 2.40
CA GLN A 581 0.22 33.49 3.68
C GLN A 581 -0.80 32.72 4.52
N TYR A 582 -1.91 32.29 3.89
CA TYR A 582 -2.90 31.45 4.57
C TYR A 582 -2.29 30.16 5.13
N LYS A 583 -1.42 29.50 4.36
CA LYS A 583 -0.78 28.24 4.75
C LYS A 583 0.20 28.43 5.91
N GLU A 584 0.92 29.53 5.89
CA GLU A 584 1.88 29.92 6.94
C GLU A 584 1.19 30.27 8.24
N ASP A 585 0.15 31.09 8.17
CA ASP A 585 -0.65 31.49 9.34
C ASP A 585 -1.41 30.31 9.94
N LEU A 586 -1.92 29.40 9.10
CA LEU A 586 -2.55 28.16 9.55
C LEU A 586 -1.55 27.28 10.30
N ALA A 587 -0.35 27.08 9.74
CA ALA A 587 0.69 26.25 10.35
C ALA A 587 1.16 26.82 11.70
N ASN A 588 1.22 28.13 11.81
CA ASN A 588 1.63 28.85 13.03
C ASN A 588 0.47 29.11 14.01
N SER A 589 -0.78 28.66 13.68
CA SER A 589 -2.00 28.89 14.46
C SER A 589 -2.26 30.39 14.74
N CYS A 590 -1.94 31.27 13.78
CA CYS A 590 -2.10 32.70 13.87
C CYS A 590 -3.05 33.29 12.80
N LEU A 591 -4.02 32.48 12.35
CA LEU A 591 -5.06 32.94 11.43
C LEU A 591 -5.82 34.15 12.01
N ALA A 592 -6.12 35.14 11.17
CA ALA A 592 -6.95 36.27 11.54
C ALA A 592 -8.32 35.84 12.04
N PRO A 593 -8.89 36.44 13.09
CA PRO A 593 -10.18 36.05 13.62
C PRO A 593 -11.30 36.36 12.64
N LEU A 594 -12.26 35.42 12.49
CA LEU A 594 -13.45 35.65 11.71
C LEU A 594 -14.38 36.68 12.35
N SER A 595 -15.23 37.30 11.55
CA SER A 595 -16.28 38.19 12.04
C SER A 595 -17.20 37.45 13.02
N ARG A 596 -17.82 38.21 13.98
CA ARG A 596 -18.74 37.65 14.99
C ARG A 596 -19.82 36.77 14.41
N LYS A 597 -20.27 37.03 13.19
CA LYS A 597 -21.28 36.24 12.48
C LYS A 597 -20.76 34.88 12.00
N LEU A 598 -19.49 34.81 11.58
CA LEU A 598 -18.85 33.62 11.04
C LEU A 598 -18.10 32.81 12.11
N GLN A 599 -17.78 33.44 13.25
CA GLN A 599 -16.99 32.81 14.32
C GLN A 599 -17.52 31.45 14.81
N PRO A 600 -18.87 31.24 14.93
CA PRO A 600 -19.38 29.91 15.32
C PRO A 600 -19.07 28.79 14.34
N MET A 601 -18.77 29.11 13.07
CA MET A 601 -18.44 28.15 12.01
C MET A 601 -16.96 28.17 11.58
N GLU A 602 -16.10 28.81 12.37
CA GLU A 602 -14.68 29.05 12.06
C GLU A 602 -13.95 27.77 11.63
N GLN A 603 -14.05 26.71 12.41
CA GLN A 603 -13.41 25.43 12.10
C GLN A 603 -13.92 24.84 10.76
N GLY A 604 -15.23 24.94 10.51
CA GLY A 604 -15.82 24.46 9.26
C GLY A 604 -15.37 25.30 8.06
N VAL A 605 -15.29 26.61 8.19
CA VAL A 605 -14.80 27.51 7.13
C VAL A 605 -13.36 27.19 6.77
N HIS A 606 -12.46 27.10 7.76
CA HIS A 606 -11.07 26.77 7.49
C HIS A 606 -10.87 25.34 6.94
N THR A 607 -11.70 24.40 7.35
CA THR A 607 -11.72 23.05 6.73
C THR A 607 -12.10 23.10 5.26
N LEU A 608 -13.07 23.93 4.89
CA LEU A 608 -13.43 24.13 3.48
C LEU A 608 -12.31 24.82 2.70
N VAL A 609 -11.66 25.86 3.24
CA VAL A 609 -10.52 26.51 2.56
C VAL A 609 -9.35 25.56 2.35
N GLN A 610 -9.04 24.72 3.33
CA GLN A 610 -7.99 23.69 3.21
C GLN A 610 -8.30 22.63 2.16
N SER A 611 -9.56 22.42 1.81
CA SER A 611 -9.96 21.49 0.76
C SER A 611 -9.87 22.07 -0.66
N ILE A 612 -9.58 23.38 -0.78
CA ILE A 612 -9.36 24.05 -2.07
C ILE A 612 -7.97 23.71 -2.60
N PHE A 613 -7.91 23.35 -3.85
CA PHE A 613 -6.74 22.80 -4.49
C PHE A 613 -5.92 23.89 -5.22
N ASP A 614 -4.63 24.02 -4.88
CA ASP A 614 -3.72 24.96 -5.52
C ASP A 614 -3.10 24.36 -6.79
N GLU A 615 -3.42 24.92 -7.94
CA GLU A 615 -2.97 24.45 -9.25
C GLU A 615 -1.43 24.50 -9.43
N LYS A 616 -0.77 25.50 -8.85
CA LYS A 616 0.70 25.62 -8.92
C LYS A 616 1.38 24.56 -8.05
N VAL A 617 0.84 24.30 -6.87
CA VAL A 617 1.32 23.22 -5.97
C VAL A 617 1.07 21.85 -6.62
N ARG A 618 -0.03 21.70 -7.36
CA ARG A 618 -0.32 20.47 -8.11
C ARG A 618 0.81 20.09 -9.07
N GLU A 619 1.24 21.02 -9.91
CA GLU A 619 2.31 20.75 -10.88
C GLU A 619 3.64 20.44 -10.22
N GLN A 620 3.95 21.10 -9.10
CA GLN A 620 5.15 20.81 -8.31
C GLN A 620 5.10 19.41 -7.66
N ILE A 621 3.92 18.99 -7.16
CA ILE A 621 3.75 17.68 -6.55
C ILE A 621 3.78 16.59 -7.62
N LEU A 622 3.11 16.78 -8.75
CA LEU A 622 3.18 15.86 -9.89
C LEU A 622 4.62 15.66 -10.37
N GLY A 623 5.40 16.74 -10.44
CA GLY A 623 6.83 16.66 -10.78
C GLY A 623 7.66 15.88 -9.74
N LYS A 624 7.31 15.97 -8.44
CA LYS A 624 8.01 15.24 -7.36
C LYS A 624 7.55 13.78 -7.21
N MET A 625 6.33 13.46 -7.61
CA MET A 625 5.75 12.12 -7.51
C MET A 625 6.44 11.13 -8.46
N PHE A 626 6.93 11.61 -9.61
CA PHE A 626 7.62 10.83 -10.60
C PHE A 626 9.10 11.22 -10.66
N GLU A 627 9.97 10.24 -10.72
CA GLU A 627 11.42 10.41 -10.80
C GLU A 627 11.96 9.72 -12.03
N ASP A 628 12.86 10.38 -12.75
CA ASP A 628 13.58 9.76 -13.87
C ASP A 628 14.64 8.79 -13.35
N GLY A 629 14.39 7.50 -13.52
CA GLY A 629 15.31 6.44 -13.10
C GLY A 629 16.59 6.37 -13.94
N ASN A 630 16.63 7.06 -15.09
CA ASN A 630 17.81 7.17 -15.95
C ASN A 630 18.60 8.45 -15.70
N ALA A 631 18.07 9.40 -14.93
CA ALA A 631 18.82 10.57 -14.54
C ALA A 631 20.05 10.11 -13.75
N ALA A 632 21.22 10.54 -14.16
CA ALA A 632 22.45 10.29 -13.42
C ALA A 632 22.24 10.81 -11.99
N ALA A 633 22.47 9.96 -10.99
CA ALA A 633 22.43 10.37 -9.60
C ALA A 633 23.43 11.53 -9.42
N VAL A 634 22.88 12.74 -9.37
CA VAL A 634 23.68 13.94 -9.18
C VAL A 634 24.07 13.95 -7.72
N HIS A 635 25.26 13.51 -7.41
CA HIS A 635 25.93 13.42 -6.12
C HIS A 635 25.69 12.11 -5.33
N GLU A 636 26.57 11.15 -5.56
CA GLU A 636 26.82 10.08 -4.60
C GLU A 636 27.48 10.69 -3.36
N ASN A 637 26.84 10.56 -2.20
CA ASN A 637 27.50 10.83 -0.92
C ASN A 637 28.50 9.70 -0.68
N ARG A 638 29.81 9.97 -0.86
CA ARG A 638 30.86 8.95 -0.81
C ARG A 638 31.53 8.94 0.56
N LEU A 639 32.03 7.76 0.94
CA LEU A 639 32.97 7.65 2.04
C LEU A 639 34.23 8.44 1.71
N ASN A 640 34.63 9.31 2.64
CA ASN A 640 35.81 10.15 2.51
C ASN A 640 37.00 9.59 3.32
N GLU A 641 38.09 10.35 3.40
CA GLU A 641 39.33 9.96 4.10
C GLU A 641 39.10 9.66 5.59
N ASN A 642 38.08 10.29 6.20
CA ASN A 642 37.76 10.11 7.62
C ASN A 642 37.32 8.68 7.94
N PHE A 643 36.74 7.97 6.98
CA PHE A 643 36.39 6.54 7.14
C PHE A 643 37.64 5.68 7.39
N SER A 644 38.76 6.02 6.75
CA SER A 644 40.04 5.28 6.88
C SER A 644 40.88 5.71 8.08
N LYS A 645 40.45 6.74 8.84
CA LYS A 645 41.23 7.17 10.04
C LYS A 645 41.29 6.08 11.10
N GLN A 646 42.42 5.97 11.76
CA GLN A 646 42.63 4.96 12.81
C GLN A 646 41.60 5.11 13.95
N GLU A 647 41.26 6.33 14.30
CA GLU A 647 40.26 6.64 15.32
C GLU A 647 38.88 6.11 14.97
N PHE A 648 38.47 6.25 13.71
CA PHE A 648 37.19 5.69 13.27
C PHE A 648 37.23 4.14 13.22
N GLN A 649 38.30 3.57 12.70
CA GLN A 649 38.42 2.12 12.62
C GLN A 649 38.47 1.48 14.03
N ALA A 650 39.13 2.13 14.99
CA ALA A 650 39.15 1.69 16.38
C ALA A 650 37.74 1.82 17.03
N LEU A 651 37.05 2.94 16.81
CA LEU A 651 35.67 3.15 17.25
C LEU A 651 34.76 2.04 16.69
N TRP A 652 34.80 1.83 15.35
CA TRP A 652 33.97 0.84 14.71
C TRP A 652 34.22 -0.57 15.24
N LYS A 653 35.47 -0.97 15.38
CA LYS A 653 35.84 -2.25 15.97
C LYS A 653 35.33 -2.45 17.40
N SER A 654 35.20 -1.36 18.15
CA SER A 654 34.73 -1.41 19.54
C SER A 654 33.21 -1.51 19.66
N ILE A 655 32.45 -1.13 18.62
CA ILE A 655 30.98 -1.06 18.68
C ILE A 655 30.28 -1.99 17.72
N ASN A 656 30.96 -2.58 16.73
CA ASN A 656 30.37 -3.41 15.68
C ASN A 656 29.86 -4.78 16.12
N HIS A 657 29.85 -5.06 17.41
CA HIS A 657 29.44 -6.35 17.93
C HIS A 657 27.93 -6.52 17.88
N LYS A 658 27.50 -7.78 17.67
CA LYS A 658 26.08 -8.15 17.75
C LYS A 658 25.75 -8.59 19.19
N TYR A 659 24.56 -8.23 19.64
CA TYR A 659 24.06 -8.56 20.97
C TYR A 659 22.80 -9.39 20.86
N ALA A 660 22.64 -10.34 21.79
CA ALA A 660 21.37 -11.00 22.07
C ALA A 660 20.97 -10.69 23.50
N TYR A 661 19.68 -10.60 23.75
CA TYR A 661 19.16 -10.46 25.10
C TYR A 661 18.64 -11.79 25.63
N THR A 662 18.75 -11.96 26.92
CA THR A 662 18.14 -13.06 27.65
C THR A 662 17.21 -12.47 28.71
N VAL A 663 16.02 -13.01 28.82
CA VAL A 663 15.05 -12.60 29.84
C VAL A 663 14.80 -13.79 30.76
N HIS A 664 15.14 -13.63 32.03
CA HIS A 664 14.89 -14.61 33.06
C HIS A 664 13.83 -14.08 34.02
N TYR A 665 12.62 -14.60 33.96
CA TYR A 665 11.59 -14.25 34.94
C TYR A 665 10.89 -15.49 35.49
N ASP A 666 10.47 -15.43 36.77
CA ASP A 666 9.68 -16.49 37.37
C ASP A 666 8.22 -16.37 36.94
N SER A 667 7.69 -17.44 36.37
CA SER A 667 6.28 -17.52 35.99
C SER A 667 5.31 -17.28 37.15
N LYS A 668 5.75 -17.55 38.40
CA LYS A 668 4.93 -17.30 39.60
C LYS A 668 4.77 -15.81 39.86
N GLU A 669 5.87 -15.07 39.75
CA GLU A 669 5.87 -13.61 39.91
C GLU A 669 4.99 -12.95 38.86
N LEU A 670 5.09 -13.38 37.59
CA LEU A 670 4.19 -12.90 36.53
C LEU A 670 2.72 -13.17 36.87
N ILE A 671 2.41 -14.37 37.37
CA ILE A 671 1.05 -14.74 37.73
C ILE A 671 0.53 -13.84 38.85
N GLU A 672 1.31 -13.59 39.90
CA GLU A 672 0.93 -12.74 41.04
C GLU A 672 0.73 -11.29 40.60
N ASN A 673 1.66 -10.74 39.83
CA ASN A 673 1.57 -9.36 39.31
C ASN A 673 0.36 -9.18 38.38
N ALA A 674 0.11 -10.16 37.51
CA ALA A 674 -1.06 -10.15 36.66
C ALA A 674 -2.38 -10.24 37.45
N ILE A 675 -2.46 -11.11 38.45
CA ILE A 675 -3.64 -11.21 39.32
C ILE A 675 -3.89 -9.90 40.05
N ASN A 676 -2.87 -9.30 40.64
CA ASN A 676 -2.98 -8.04 41.35
C ASN A 676 -3.44 -6.90 40.43
N SER A 677 -2.84 -6.78 39.23
CA SER A 677 -3.18 -5.78 38.24
C SER A 677 -4.62 -5.94 37.74
N ILE A 678 -5.04 -7.17 37.43
CA ILE A 678 -6.39 -7.45 36.96
C ILE A 678 -7.42 -7.18 38.06
N ASN A 679 -7.16 -7.63 39.30
CA ASN A 679 -8.06 -7.37 40.42
C ASN A 679 -8.21 -5.87 40.72
N ALA A 680 -7.17 -5.08 40.57
CA ALA A 680 -7.21 -3.64 40.78
C ALA A 680 -7.91 -2.88 39.63
N ARG A 681 -7.55 -3.19 38.40
CA ARG A 681 -7.82 -2.32 37.24
C ARG A 681 -8.86 -2.85 36.24
N LEU A 682 -9.23 -4.15 36.32
CA LEU A 682 -10.21 -4.69 35.37
C LEU A 682 -11.58 -4.06 35.61
N ASN A 683 -12.11 -3.48 34.54
CA ASN A 683 -13.50 -3.05 34.44
C ASN A 683 -14.06 -3.53 33.11
N VAL A 684 -15.30 -4.02 33.12
CA VAL A 684 -15.99 -4.54 31.94
C VAL A 684 -17.38 -3.96 31.92
N THR A 685 -17.72 -3.30 30.83
CA THR A 685 -19.03 -2.66 30.63
C THR A 685 -20.10 -3.71 30.35
N GLU A 686 -21.29 -3.49 30.89
CA GLU A 686 -22.44 -4.32 30.54
C GLU A 686 -22.88 -4.05 29.10
N LEU A 687 -23.12 -5.11 28.33
CA LEU A 687 -23.69 -4.99 26.99
C LEU A 687 -25.09 -4.38 27.08
N ARG A 688 -25.25 -3.22 26.41
CA ARG A 688 -26.53 -2.54 26.26
C ARG A 688 -26.84 -2.43 24.78
N TYR A 689 -28.10 -2.68 24.41
CA TYR A 689 -28.62 -2.34 23.10
C TYR A 689 -29.50 -1.13 23.18
N VAL A 690 -29.34 -0.25 22.22
CA VAL A 690 -30.18 0.94 22.08
C VAL A 690 -31.18 0.65 20.99
N VAL A 691 -32.46 0.65 21.34
CA VAL A 691 -33.56 0.63 20.36
C VAL A 691 -33.87 2.07 19.99
N VAL A 692 -33.49 2.43 18.76
CA VAL A 692 -33.84 3.73 18.19
C VAL A 692 -34.99 3.49 17.23
N THR A 693 -36.17 4.02 17.56
CA THR A 693 -37.30 4.03 16.65
C THR A 693 -37.24 5.35 15.88
N GLY A 694 -37.05 5.27 14.57
CA GLY A 694 -37.07 6.42 13.68
C GLY A 694 -38.24 6.36 12.73
N GLU A 695 -38.91 7.47 12.51
CA GLU A 695 -39.92 7.65 11.46
C GLU A 695 -39.31 8.51 10.35
N GLN A 696 -39.48 8.07 9.12
CA GLN A 696 -39.14 8.87 7.95
C GLN A 696 -40.21 9.96 7.80
N ARG A 697 -39.86 11.21 8.07
CA ARG A 697 -40.78 12.37 8.01
C ARG A 697 -40.88 12.98 6.62
N SER A 698 -39.82 12.80 5.80
CA SER A 698 -39.85 13.18 4.37
C SER A 698 -38.81 12.31 3.62
N VAL A 699 -38.73 12.46 2.29
CA VAL A 699 -37.74 11.72 1.45
C VAL A 699 -36.30 11.99 1.87
N ASP A 700 -36.05 13.12 2.54
CA ASP A 700 -34.73 13.60 2.92
C ASP A 700 -34.49 13.75 4.43
N ASP A 701 -35.51 13.44 5.29
CA ASP A 701 -35.38 13.62 6.73
C ASP A 701 -35.77 12.37 7.54
N PHE A 702 -34.76 11.83 8.26
CA PHE A 702 -34.90 10.74 9.22
C PHE A 702 -34.83 11.31 10.66
N GLY A 703 -35.92 11.49 11.30
CA GLY A 703 -35.98 11.90 12.70
C GLY A 703 -36.07 10.71 13.66
N SER A 704 -35.18 10.64 14.67
CA SER A 704 -35.36 9.67 15.76
C SER A 704 -36.49 10.12 16.68
N THR A 705 -37.52 9.31 16.83
CA THR A 705 -38.72 9.62 17.68
C THR A 705 -38.55 9.12 19.10
N SER A 706 -37.76 8.11 19.36
CA SER A 706 -37.39 7.67 20.72
C SER A 706 -36.14 6.83 20.73
N SER A 707 -35.29 6.96 21.76
CA SER A 707 -34.23 6.03 22.07
C SER A 707 -34.45 5.42 23.44
N SER A 708 -34.48 4.10 23.53
CA SER A 708 -34.48 3.39 24.82
C SER A 708 -33.28 2.49 24.91
N SER A 709 -32.49 2.66 25.96
CA SER A 709 -31.36 1.76 26.27
C SER A 709 -31.87 0.64 27.18
N LYS A 710 -31.81 -0.60 26.70
CA LYS A 710 -32.13 -1.78 27.50
C LYS A 710 -30.86 -2.56 27.80
N LYS A 711 -30.71 -3.05 29.04
CA LYS A 711 -29.65 -4.01 29.38
C LYS A 711 -29.89 -5.29 28.59
N MET A 712 -28.88 -5.76 27.92
CA MET A 712 -28.87 -7.11 27.38
C MET A 712 -28.74 -8.04 28.60
N GLY A 713 -29.73 -8.91 28.84
CA GLY A 713 -29.62 -9.91 29.88
C GLY A 713 -28.35 -10.71 29.75
N ALA A 714 -27.78 -11.25 30.84
CA ALA A 714 -26.55 -12.02 30.83
C ALA A 714 -26.53 -12.90 29.57
N VAL A 715 -25.53 -12.69 28.71
CA VAL A 715 -25.39 -13.47 27.47
C VAL A 715 -25.38 -14.92 27.91
N SER A 716 -26.43 -15.66 27.55
CA SER A 716 -26.50 -17.07 27.86
C SER A 716 -25.31 -17.72 27.20
N THR A 717 -24.30 -18.01 28.02
CA THR A 717 -23.04 -18.66 27.60
C THR A 717 -23.26 -20.05 27.02
N SER A 718 -24.51 -20.51 26.99
CA SER A 718 -24.88 -21.85 26.48
C SER A 718 -24.86 -21.98 24.95
N THR A 719 -24.80 -20.87 24.21
CA THR A 719 -24.87 -20.90 22.74
C THR A 719 -23.55 -20.54 22.02
N VAL A 720 -22.58 -19.96 22.70
CA VAL A 720 -21.26 -19.64 22.12
C VAL A 720 -20.18 -20.22 23.03
N ALA A 721 -19.51 -21.27 22.58
CA ALA A 721 -18.37 -21.84 23.27
C ALA A 721 -17.17 -20.89 23.11
N TYR A 722 -16.94 -20.03 24.12
CA TYR A 722 -15.68 -19.27 24.21
C TYR A 722 -14.56 -20.14 24.77
N ASP A 723 -13.50 -20.33 24.02
CA ASP A 723 -12.24 -20.82 24.57
C ASP A 723 -11.51 -19.66 25.29
N LEU A 724 -12.08 -19.20 26.41
CA LEU A 724 -11.55 -18.09 27.21
C LEU A 724 -10.05 -18.22 27.49
N VAL A 725 -9.62 -19.43 27.87
CA VAL A 725 -8.22 -19.70 28.19
C VAL A 725 -7.35 -19.64 26.94
N GLY A 726 -7.83 -20.16 25.83
CA GLY A 726 -7.11 -20.15 24.57
C GLY A 726 -6.99 -18.76 23.96
N GLU A 727 -8.05 -17.96 24.03
CA GLU A 727 -8.03 -16.58 23.51
C GLU A 727 -7.07 -15.69 24.32
N ILE A 728 -7.09 -15.79 25.65
CA ILE A 728 -6.15 -15.06 26.51
C ILE A 728 -4.72 -15.57 26.31
N ALA A 729 -4.53 -16.89 26.20
CA ALA A 729 -3.20 -17.48 26.00
C ALA A 729 -2.56 -17.03 24.69
N ARG A 730 -3.33 -17.01 23.62
CA ARG A 730 -2.91 -16.53 22.31
C ARG A 730 -2.63 -15.02 22.34
N GLY A 731 -3.57 -14.24 22.88
CA GLY A 731 -3.46 -12.79 22.98
C GLY A 731 -2.27 -12.32 23.81
N ALA A 732 -1.98 -12.95 24.94
CA ALA A 732 -0.86 -12.60 25.84
C ALA A 732 0.44 -13.35 25.54
N THR A 733 0.44 -14.28 24.58
CA THR A 733 1.57 -15.16 24.26
C THR A 733 2.07 -15.89 25.52
N LEU A 734 1.15 -16.60 26.19
CA LEU A 734 1.40 -17.38 27.40
C LEU A 734 0.89 -18.81 27.23
N THR A 735 1.37 -19.72 28.10
CA THR A 735 0.82 -21.08 28.14
C THR A 735 -0.59 -21.09 28.74
N ARG A 736 -1.46 -21.98 28.26
CA ARG A 736 -2.80 -22.20 28.83
C ARG A 736 -2.74 -22.45 30.35
N ARG A 737 -1.69 -23.13 30.83
CA ARG A 737 -1.47 -23.41 32.27
C ARG A 737 -1.28 -22.10 33.06
N THR A 738 -0.48 -21.18 32.55
CA THR A 738 -0.25 -19.87 33.18
C THR A 738 -1.53 -19.05 33.23
N VAL A 739 -2.27 -19.02 32.11
CA VAL A 739 -3.56 -18.30 32.07
C VAL A 739 -4.58 -18.87 33.03
N VAL A 740 -4.68 -20.20 33.15
CA VAL A 740 -5.56 -20.87 34.13
C VAL A 740 -5.18 -20.47 35.54
N ALA A 741 -3.88 -20.40 35.86
CA ALA A 741 -3.42 -19.97 37.17
C ALA A 741 -3.81 -18.52 37.48
N ILE A 742 -3.66 -17.61 36.52
CA ILE A 742 -4.09 -16.20 36.63
C ILE A 742 -5.61 -16.13 36.87
N LEU A 743 -6.40 -16.76 36.02
CA LEU A 743 -7.88 -16.71 36.10
C LEU A 743 -8.40 -17.34 37.43
N LYS A 744 -7.75 -18.37 37.96
CA LYS A 744 -8.10 -18.96 39.26
C LYS A 744 -7.82 -18.02 40.44
N GLY A 745 -6.77 -17.18 40.32
CA GLY A 745 -6.39 -16.23 41.37
C GLY A 745 -7.20 -14.95 41.40
N LEU A 746 -8.05 -14.70 40.36
CA LEU A 746 -8.88 -13.49 40.32
C LEU A 746 -10.00 -13.52 41.37
N ASN A 747 -10.32 -12.35 41.88
CA ASN A 747 -11.48 -12.17 42.77
C ASN A 747 -12.78 -12.63 42.09
N PRO A 748 -13.70 -13.29 42.79
CA PRO A 748 -14.97 -13.74 42.22
C PRO A 748 -15.75 -12.66 41.52
N SER A 749 -15.73 -11.41 42.04
CA SER A 749 -16.37 -10.25 41.44
C SER A 749 -15.78 -9.87 40.07
N LYS A 750 -14.47 -10.05 39.89
CA LYS A 750 -13.81 -9.77 38.63
C LYS A 750 -14.04 -10.91 37.62
N ARG A 751 -14.03 -12.15 38.07
CA ARG A 751 -14.33 -13.31 37.21
C ARG A 751 -15.75 -13.24 36.63
N ILE A 752 -16.73 -12.83 37.41
CA ILE A 752 -18.13 -12.73 36.95
C ILE A 752 -18.33 -11.70 35.84
N MET A 753 -17.44 -10.70 35.74
CA MET A 753 -17.46 -9.68 34.69
C MET A 753 -17.33 -10.26 33.26
N PHE A 754 -16.81 -11.50 33.14
CA PHE A 754 -16.83 -12.22 31.88
C PHE A 754 -18.24 -12.38 31.30
N GLN A 755 -19.26 -12.51 32.17
CA GLN A 755 -20.66 -12.66 31.76
C GLN A 755 -21.26 -11.34 31.24
N ASN A 756 -20.69 -10.20 31.63
CA ASN A 756 -21.19 -8.89 31.21
C ASN A 756 -20.81 -8.59 29.75
N ASN A 757 -19.57 -8.87 29.35
CA ASN A 757 -19.06 -8.69 28.00
C ASN A 757 -17.80 -9.57 27.83
N PRO A 758 -17.93 -10.78 27.32
CA PRO A 758 -16.82 -11.72 27.18
C PRO A 758 -15.64 -11.17 26.37
N GLU A 759 -15.93 -10.47 25.31
CA GLU A 759 -14.92 -9.94 24.38
C GLU A 759 -14.13 -8.80 25.02
N GLU A 760 -14.78 -7.88 25.72
CA GLU A 760 -14.13 -6.80 26.45
C GLU A 760 -13.32 -7.36 27.65
N PHE A 761 -13.83 -8.38 28.32
CA PHE A 761 -13.13 -9.07 29.38
C PHE A 761 -11.81 -9.64 28.87
N ILE A 762 -11.85 -10.43 27.79
CA ILE A 762 -10.67 -11.05 27.19
C ILE A 762 -9.65 -9.97 26.79
N ARG A 763 -10.09 -8.93 26.08
CA ARG A 763 -9.24 -7.82 25.64
C ARG A 763 -8.55 -7.13 26.80
N ASN A 764 -9.29 -6.73 27.83
CA ASN A 764 -8.75 -6.02 28.98
C ASN A 764 -7.80 -6.91 29.81
N VAL A 765 -8.12 -8.18 29.98
CA VAL A 765 -7.24 -9.15 30.67
C VAL A 765 -5.93 -9.34 29.87
N VAL A 766 -6.01 -9.53 28.56
CA VAL A 766 -4.82 -9.64 27.69
C VAL A 766 -3.93 -8.40 27.80
N ARG A 767 -4.53 -7.20 27.73
CA ARG A 767 -3.79 -5.94 27.86
C ARG A 767 -3.07 -5.83 29.19
N LEU A 768 -3.76 -6.09 30.30
CA LEU A 768 -3.18 -6.01 31.63
C LEU A 768 -2.06 -7.04 31.84
N ILE A 769 -2.20 -8.26 31.31
CA ILE A 769 -1.14 -9.28 31.34
C ILE A 769 0.08 -8.82 30.53
N LYS A 770 -0.14 -8.27 29.32
CA LYS A 770 0.95 -7.75 28.47
C LYS A 770 1.72 -6.62 29.16
N GLU A 771 1.03 -5.72 29.84
CA GLU A 771 1.65 -4.63 30.61
C GLU A 771 2.58 -5.20 31.73
N GLN A 772 2.11 -6.19 32.50
CA GLN A 772 2.93 -6.82 33.54
C GLN A 772 4.11 -7.61 32.96
N LYS A 773 3.88 -8.33 31.87
CA LYS A 773 4.93 -9.05 31.16
C LYS A 773 6.02 -8.09 30.66
N ALA A 774 5.65 -6.96 30.06
CA ALA A 774 6.59 -5.96 29.59
C ALA A 774 7.42 -5.37 30.74
N THR A 775 6.81 -5.06 31.88
CA THR A 775 7.51 -4.57 33.07
C THR A 775 8.54 -5.57 33.56
N MET A 776 8.17 -6.84 33.73
CA MET A 776 9.08 -7.90 34.18
C MET A 776 10.21 -8.16 33.19
N ILE A 777 9.92 -8.08 31.88
CA ILE A 777 10.95 -8.21 30.85
C ILE A 777 12.02 -7.12 31.04
N VAL A 778 11.61 -5.88 31.26
CA VAL A 778 12.56 -4.77 31.50
C VAL A 778 13.37 -4.98 32.77
N GLU A 779 12.77 -5.47 33.84
CA GLU A 779 13.45 -5.67 35.12
C GLU A 779 14.50 -6.79 35.07
N HIS A 780 14.27 -7.84 34.31
CA HIS A 780 15.06 -9.09 34.27
C HIS A 780 15.77 -9.33 32.92
N ILE A 781 15.92 -8.33 32.09
CA ILE A 781 16.70 -8.41 30.86
C ILE A 781 18.20 -8.29 31.15
N SER A 782 18.98 -9.14 30.50
CA SER A 782 20.43 -9.03 30.41
C SER A 782 20.86 -9.17 28.95
N TYR A 783 21.94 -8.51 28.58
CA TYR A 783 22.50 -8.53 27.26
C TYR A 783 23.81 -9.29 27.22
N ASN A 784 23.95 -10.15 26.22
CA ASN A 784 25.17 -10.89 25.98
C ASN A 784 25.67 -10.59 24.57
N GLN A 785 26.97 -10.33 24.44
CA GLN A 785 27.59 -10.28 23.14
C GLN A 785 27.58 -11.69 22.54
N ILE A 786 27.16 -11.78 21.27
CA ILE A 786 27.14 -13.03 20.52
C ILE A 786 28.24 -13.05 19.47
N GLU A 787 28.55 -14.24 18.96
CA GLU A 787 29.45 -14.37 17.81
C GLU A 787 28.83 -13.69 16.58
N GLY A 788 29.60 -12.79 15.98
CA GLY A 788 29.22 -12.03 14.79
C GLY A 788 29.41 -10.53 15.00
N GLU A 789 29.81 -9.88 13.94
CA GLU A 789 30.08 -8.45 13.89
C GLU A 789 29.25 -7.82 12.75
N TYR A 790 29.00 -6.54 12.84
CA TYR A 790 28.49 -5.75 11.73
C TYR A 790 29.65 -5.41 10.80
N ASP A 791 29.51 -5.73 9.52
CA ASP A 791 30.49 -5.37 8.51
C ASP A 791 30.42 -3.87 8.21
N SER A 792 31.57 -3.26 7.94
CA SER A 792 31.66 -1.83 7.60
C SER A 792 30.94 -1.46 6.29
N THR A 793 30.60 -2.44 5.47
CA THR A 793 29.78 -2.25 4.26
C THR A 793 28.37 -1.70 4.56
N ILE A 794 27.90 -1.75 5.81
CA ILE A 794 26.63 -1.12 6.19
C ILE A 794 26.62 0.40 5.91
N PHE A 795 27.76 1.07 5.95
CA PHE A 795 27.89 2.48 5.60
C PHE A 795 27.86 2.76 4.10
N THR A 796 28.12 1.76 3.25
CA THR A 796 28.09 1.88 1.79
C THR A 796 26.80 1.32 1.18
N GLN A 797 26.06 0.51 1.91
CA GLN A 797 24.82 -0.10 1.44
C GLN A 797 23.66 0.90 1.36
N GLU A 798 23.69 1.95 2.14
CA GLU A 798 22.76 3.07 2.02
C GLU A 798 23.20 4.04 0.93
N LYS A 799 23.23 3.58 -0.34
CA LYS A 799 23.29 4.51 -1.48
C LYS A 799 21.96 5.26 -1.58
N HIS A 800 21.88 6.32 -0.82
CA HIS A 800 20.79 7.25 -0.97
C HIS A 800 21.07 8.16 -2.16
N ALA A 801 20.25 8.06 -3.20
CA ALA A 801 19.95 9.21 -4.03
C ALA A 801 19.13 10.18 -3.15
N GLN A 802 19.75 10.72 -2.13
CA GLN A 802 19.16 11.74 -1.28
C GLN A 802 19.26 13.06 -2.01
N SER A 803 18.14 13.78 -2.05
CA SER A 803 18.21 15.20 -2.35
C SER A 803 19.16 15.85 -1.33
N LEU A 804 20.32 16.26 -1.79
CA LEU A 804 21.31 16.96 -0.96
C LEU A 804 20.85 18.36 -0.55
N ASP A 805 19.63 18.79 -0.94
CA ASP A 805 19.06 20.09 -0.55
C ASP A 805 18.95 20.27 0.97
N LYS A 806 18.91 19.16 1.72
CA LYS A 806 18.90 19.15 3.19
C LYS A 806 20.21 18.66 3.81
N ALA A 807 21.18 18.29 2.99
CA ALA A 807 22.48 17.85 3.44
C ALA A 807 23.38 19.03 3.75
N TYR A 808 24.31 18.81 4.68
CA TYR A 808 25.33 19.81 4.97
C TYR A 808 26.72 19.18 4.75
N GLU A 809 27.64 19.92 4.15
CA GLU A 809 28.99 19.50 3.90
C GLU A 809 29.75 19.40 5.23
N ALA A 810 30.28 18.20 5.55
CA ALA A 810 30.91 17.91 6.82
C ALA A 810 32.41 17.62 6.65
N LYS A 811 33.21 18.13 7.57
CA LYS A 811 34.69 17.98 7.55
C LYS A 811 35.16 16.76 8.35
N LYS A 812 34.47 16.41 9.43
CA LYS A 812 34.87 15.32 10.34
C LYS A 812 33.95 14.10 10.24
N HIS A 813 32.86 14.15 9.47
CA HIS A 813 32.02 13.02 9.19
C HIS A 813 32.70 12.03 8.22
N ILE A 814 32.39 10.74 8.28
CA ILE A 814 32.95 9.70 7.41
C ILE A 814 32.49 9.78 5.95
N MET A 815 31.46 10.57 5.67
CA MET A 815 30.97 10.91 4.32
C MET A 815 31.07 12.41 4.10
N ASP A 816 31.12 12.82 2.82
CA ASP A 816 31.28 14.25 2.47
C ASP A 816 30.10 15.10 2.94
N TYR A 817 28.90 14.49 2.99
CA TYR A 817 27.67 15.16 3.41
C TYR A 817 26.97 14.39 4.52
N VAL A 818 26.42 15.14 5.50
CA VAL A 818 25.53 14.62 6.53
C VAL A 818 24.10 14.94 6.15
N VAL A 819 23.27 13.90 6.05
CA VAL A 819 21.83 14.05 5.88
C VAL A 819 21.17 13.85 7.22
N SER A 820 20.51 14.89 7.71
CA SER A 820 19.81 14.89 9.01
C SER A 820 18.31 14.75 8.81
N ASP A 821 17.68 13.93 9.66
CA ASP A 821 16.25 13.69 9.64
C ASP A 821 15.47 14.77 10.40
N SER A 822 16.16 15.55 11.25
CA SER A 822 15.56 16.60 12.06
C SER A 822 16.50 17.79 12.22
N LYS A 823 15.95 18.96 12.64
CA LYS A 823 16.76 20.14 12.96
C LYS A 823 17.72 19.86 14.13
N VAL A 824 17.29 19.11 15.14
CA VAL A 824 18.12 18.75 16.30
C VAL A 824 19.34 17.94 15.87
N GLU A 825 19.17 16.96 14.99
CA GLU A 825 20.29 16.18 14.45
C GLU A 825 21.25 17.04 13.62
N ARG A 826 20.70 17.98 12.85
CA ARG A 826 21.52 18.90 12.05
C ARG A 826 22.36 19.82 12.93
N ASP A 827 21.75 20.42 13.95
CA ASP A 827 22.43 21.30 14.88
C ASP A 827 23.52 20.51 15.63
N PHE A 828 23.20 19.30 16.10
CA PHE A 828 24.14 18.39 16.76
C PHE A 828 25.33 18.01 15.86
N ALA A 829 25.08 17.62 14.60
CA ALA A 829 26.13 17.29 13.64
C ALA A 829 27.03 18.50 13.35
N THR A 830 26.46 19.69 13.26
CA THR A 830 27.19 20.92 13.05
C THR A 830 28.13 21.20 14.22
N GLU A 831 27.67 21.01 15.45
CA GLU A 831 28.50 21.20 16.67
C GLU A 831 29.61 20.15 16.76
N LEU A 832 29.35 18.89 16.40
CA LEU A 832 30.38 17.85 16.28
C LEU A 832 31.48 18.21 15.27
N ASP A 833 31.09 18.77 14.14
CA ASP A 833 32.02 19.13 13.07
C ASP A 833 32.93 20.28 13.41
N ILE A 834 32.44 21.22 14.21
CA ILE A 834 33.17 22.44 14.67
C ILE A 834 34.06 22.11 15.87
N SER A 835 33.67 21.22 16.76
CA SER A 835 34.36 20.95 18.04
C SER A 835 35.80 20.48 17.87
N ASP A 836 36.73 21.12 18.53
CA ASP A 836 38.15 20.71 18.51
C ASP A 836 38.41 19.38 19.21
N ASP A 837 37.53 18.91 20.07
CA ASP A 837 37.63 17.67 20.81
C ASP A 837 37.23 16.43 19.99
N VAL A 838 36.45 16.61 18.94
CA VAL A 838 35.99 15.55 18.07
C VAL A 838 36.98 15.25 16.95
N CYS A 839 37.46 14.02 16.84
CA CYS A 839 38.34 13.56 15.75
C CYS A 839 37.56 13.22 14.50
N VAL A 840 36.55 12.37 14.65
CA VAL A 840 35.74 11.83 13.57
C VAL A 840 34.39 11.36 14.14
N TYR A 841 33.36 11.48 13.34
CA TYR A 841 32.04 10.96 13.71
C TYR A 841 31.32 10.35 12.50
N ALA A 842 30.35 9.50 12.78
CA ALA A 842 29.51 8.87 11.77
C ALA A 842 28.04 8.91 12.22
N LYS A 843 27.12 9.20 11.30
CA LYS A 843 25.73 8.86 11.47
C LYS A 843 25.61 7.36 11.25
N LEU A 844 25.14 6.62 12.25
CA LEU A 844 25.01 5.18 12.15
C LEU A 844 23.85 4.83 11.23
N PRO A 845 24.07 3.90 10.27
CA PRO A 845 22.98 3.45 9.42
C PRO A 845 21.95 2.70 10.23
N ARG A 846 20.68 2.81 9.84
CA ARG A 846 19.57 2.11 10.51
C ARG A 846 19.69 0.58 10.49
N ALA A 847 20.55 0.04 9.63
CA ALA A 847 20.94 -1.37 9.62
C ALA A 847 21.76 -1.77 10.88
N PHE A 848 22.35 -0.81 11.58
CA PHE A 848 23.01 -1.04 12.86
C PHE A 848 21.94 -1.09 13.97
N GLN A 849 21.48 -2.28 14.31
CA GLN A 849 20.36 -2.49 15.23
C GLN A 849 20.79 -3.35 16.43
N ILE A 850 20.30 -2.94 17.58
CA ILE A 850 20.46 -3.69 18.84
C ILE A 850 19.09 -4.26 19.17
N PRO A 851 18.94 -5.60 19.27
CA PRO A 851 17.65 -6.22 19.55
C PRO A 851 17.18 -5.92 20.96
N THR A 852 15.91 -5.56 21.12
CA THR A 852 15.25 -5.46 22.43
C THR A 852 13.92 -6.22 22.41
N PRO A 853 13.40 -6.63 23.57
CA PRO A 853 12.14 -7.38 23.64
C PRO A 853 10.91 -6.62 23.16
N VAL A 854 11.03 -5.31 23.01
CA VAL A 854 9.95 -4.39 22.62
C VAL A 854 10.19 -3.74 21.25
N GLY A 855 11.17 -4.26 20.49
CA GLY A 855 11.54 -3.80 19.15
C GLY A 855 13.03 -3.47 19.05
N ASN A 856 13.58 -3.46 17.85
CA ASN A 856 14.99 -3.16 17.64
C ASN A 856 15.28 -1.69 17.93
N TYR A 857 16.46 -1.44 18.48
CA TYR A 857 16.96 -0.11 18.77
C TYR A 857 18.15 0.22 17.86
N ALA A 858 18.12 1.37 17.21
CA ALA A 858 19.19 1.87 16.36
C ALA A 858 19.69 3.21 16.91
N PRO A 859 20.93 3.29 17.43
CA PRO A 859 21.52 4.57 17.83
C PRO A 859 21.86 5.43 16.60
N ASP A 860 21.85 6.76 16.77
CA ASP A 860 22.03 7.70 15.66
C ASP A 860 23.48 7.95 15.31
N TRP A 861 24.37 8.07 16.29
CA TRP A 861 25.73 8.59 16.11
C TRP A 861 26.79 7.74 16.77
N ALA A 862 27.94 7.62 16.11
CA ALA A 862 29.21 7.12 16.67
C ALA A 862 30.26 8.20 16.56
N ILE A 863 30.91 8.53 17.67
CA ILE A 863 31.79 9.70 17.81
C ILE A 863 33.11 9.27 18.44
N ALA A 864 34.23 9.62 17.82
CA ALA A 864 35.57 9.45 18.38
C ALA A 864 36.16 10.79 18.79
N PHE A 865 36.61 10.88 20.02
CA PHE A 865 37.21 12.04 20.60
C PHE A 865 38.74 12.00 20.63
N LYS A 866 39.39 13.12 20.69
CA LYS A 866 40.84 13.21 20.87
C LYS A 866 41.26 12.64 22.22
N LYS A 867 42.30 11.80 22.19
CA LYS A 867 42.85 11.19 23.42
C LYS A 867 43.34 12.28 24.40
N GLY A 868 42.79 12.28 25.61
CA GLY A 868 43.16 13.21 26.69
C GLY A 868 42.28 14.49 26.77
N SER A 869 41.35 14.69 25.81
CA SER A 869 40.40 15.80 25.90
C SER A 869 39.19 15.48 26.79
N VAL A 870 38.81 14.19 26.79
CA VAL A 870 37.64 13.69 27.56
C VAL A 870 37.95 12.35 28.21
N LYS A 871 37.10 11.92 29.15
CA LYS A 871 37.25 10.68 29.90
C LYS A 871 37.09 9.41 29.06
N HIS A 872 36.13 9.43 28.13
CA HIS A 872 35.86 8.32 27.23
C HIS A 872 36.23 8.70 25.79
N ILE A 873 36.95 7.84 25.09
CA ILE A 873 37.46 8.12 23.76
C ILE A 873 36.40 7.91 22.70
N PHE A 874 35.48 6.98 22.92
CA PHE A 874 34.43 6.61 21.98
C PHE A 874 33.05 6.83 22.60
N PHE A 875 32.12 7.30 21.79
CA PHE A 875 30.76 7.56 22.25
C PHE A 875 29.73 7.15 21.18
N VAL A 876 28.67 6.48 21.61
CA VAL A 876 27.51 6.17 20.78
C VAL A 876 26.32 6.90 21.34
N ALA A 877 25.76 7.79 20.53
CA ALA A 877 24.70 8.71 20.95
C ALA A 877 23.40 8.50 20.20
N GLU A 878 22.30 8.79 20.89
CA GLU A 878 21.00 9.00 20.29
C GLU A 878 20.55 10.42 20.56
N THR A 879 20.22 11.17 19.52
CA THR A 879 19.74 12.55 19.61
C THR A 879 18.22 12.56 19.72
N LYS A 880 17.68 13.01 20.85
CA LYS A 880 16.24 13.13 21.06
C LYS A 880 15.79 14.57 20.99
N GLY A 881 15.19 14.94 19.85
CA GLY A 881 14.39 16.14 19.75
C GLY A 881 13.13 15.98 20.59
N ALA A 882 12.96 16.86 21.61
CA ALA A 882 11.71 17.08 22.34
C ALA A 882 11.09 15.88 23.08
N MET A 883 11.89 14.93 23.65
CA MET A 883 11.35 14.04 24.68
C MET A 883 11.09 14.72 26.02
N ALA A 884 11.52 15.98 26.21
CA ALA A 884 11.17 16.81 27.36
C ALA A 884 9.67 17.19 27.40
N SER A 885 8.92 17.06 26.30
CA SER A 885 7.49 17.33 26.25
C SER A 885 6.60 16.09 26.46
N MET A 886 7.16 14.89 26.58
CA MET A 886 6.43 13.67 26.94
C MET A 886 6.47 13.37 28.44
N ILE A 887 6.69 14.40 29.25
CA ILE A 887 6.53 14.29 30.71
C ILE A 887 5.03 14.27 31.00
N PHE A 888 4.57 13.08 31.39
CA PHE A 888 3.43 12.77 32.24
C PHE A 888 2.19 13.70 32.15
N ASP A 889 1.11 13.12 31.68
CA ASP A 889 -0.28 13.56 31.66
C ASP A 889 -0.80 14.12 30.32
N GLY A 890 -1.01 13.21 29.35
CA GLY A 890 -1.78 13.51 28.15
C GLY A 890 -2.34 12.23 27.49
N PRO A 891 -3.41 12.29 26.70
CA PRO A 891 -4.12 11.14 26.14
C PRO A 891 -3.37 10.31 25.06
N ARG A 892 -2.07 10.51 24.91
CA ARG A 892 -1.20 9.79 23.93
C ARG A 892 -0.01 9.06 24.58
N PHE A 893 -0.09 8.71 25.86
CA PHE A 893 0.95 7.92 26.51
C PHE A 893 0.90 6.48 26.01
N ASP A 894 1.93 6.03 25.26
CA ASP A 894 2.16 4.63 24.94
C ASP A 894 3.14 4.02 25.96
N PRO A 895 2.65 3.14 26.89
CA PRO A 895 3.50 2.48 27.85
C PRO A 895 4.64 1.65 27.24
N ILE A 896 4.47 1.19 25.99
CA ILE A 896 5.46 0.38 25.28
C ILE A 896 6.66 1.20 24.85
N GLU A 897 6.48 2.43 24.37
CA GLU A 897 7.59 3.34 24.01
C GLU A 897 8.43 3.73 25.24
N ALA A 898 7.79 3.97 26.37
CA ALA A 898 8.50 4.20 27.63
C ALA A 898 9.38 3.00 28.02
N LYS A 899 8.89 1.79 27.80
CA LYS A 899 9.63 0.55 28.10
C LYS A 899 10.78 0.28 27.13
N LYS A 900 10.67 0.65 25.86
CA LYS A 900 11.81 0.63 24.91
C LYS A 900 12.95 1.48 25.41
N THR A 901 12.65 2.69 25.86
CA THR A 901 13.67 3.60 26.40
C THR A 901 14.34 3.05 27.66
N GLU A 902 13.58 2.38 28.54
CA GLU A 902 14.15 1.73 29.73
C GLU A 902 15.05 0.53 29.36
N CYS A 903 14.65 -0.30 28.40
CA CYS A 903 15.50 -1.35 27.86
C CYS A 903 16.79 -0.82 27.27
N ALA A 904 16.70 0.24 26.46
CA ALA A 904 17.86 0.89 25.85
C ALA A 904 18.83 1.45 26.92
N LYS A 905 18.32 2.07 27.99
CA LYS A 905 19.15 2.55 29.10
C LYS A 905 19.88 1.40 29.81
N LYS A 906 19.22 0.27 30.06
CA LYS A 906 19.87 -0.90 30.66
C LYS A 906 20.95 -1.47 29.76
N LEU A 907 20.64 -1.64 28.46
CA LEU A 907 21.63 -2.05 27.47
C LEU A 907 22.86 -1.12 27.54
N PHE A 908 22.65 0.20 27.47
CA PHE A 908 23.76 1.16 27.49
C PHE A 908 24.63 1.06 28.75
N ASN A 909 24.04 0.78 29.89
CA ASN A 909 24.78 0.58 31.12
C ASN A 909 25.61 -0.72 31.10
N GLU A 910 25.11 -1.79 30.49
CA GLU A 910 25.80 -3.08 30.41
C GLU A 910 26.93 -3.09 29.35
N VAL A 911 26.74 -2.41 28.21
CA VAL A 911 27.73 -2.40 27.10
C VAL A 911 28.73 -1.26 27.20
N SER A 912 28.53 -0.28 28.09
CA SER A 912 29.50 0.81 28.32
C SER A 912 30.77 0.23 28.99
N THR A 913 31.91 0.60 28.43
CA THR A 913 33.24 0.20 28.95
C THR A 913 34.02 1.42 29.43
N SER A 914 35.27 1.23 29.85
CA SER A 914 36.17 2.34 30.20
C SER A 914 36.54 3.23 29.00
N GLU A 915 36.43 2.70 27.78
CA GLU A 915 36.81 3.39 26.55
C GLU A 915 35.58 3.82 25.72
N VAL A 916 34.46 3.07 25.77
CA VAL A 916 33.23 3.30 24.99
C VAL A 916 32.08 3.62 25.94
N ARG A 917 31.42 4.76 25.67
CA ARG A 917 30.22 5.19 26.39
C ARG A 917 29.00 5.18 25.46
N TYR A 918 27.89 4.66 25.95
CA TYR A 918 26.59 4.72 25.29
C TYR A 918 25.63 5.61 26.08
N ALA A 919 25.01 6.61 25.49
CA ALA A 919 23.96 7.38 26.14
C ALA A 919 23.05 8.14 25.17
N ALA A 920 21.84 8.42 25.61
CA ALA A 920 20.97 9.38 24.92
C ALA A 920 21.40 10.81 25.31
N VAL A 921 21.45 11.71 24.32
CA VAL A 921 21.85 13.11 24.48
C VAL A 921 20.81 14.03 23.87
N SER A 922 20.64 15.20 24.47
CA SER A 922 19.69 16.20 23.97
C SER A 922 20.40 17.34 23.20
N SER A 923 21.70 17.49 23.38
CA SER A 923 22.56 18.51 22.77
C SER A 923 24.02 18.11 22.86
N TYR A 924 24.88 18.89 22.20
CA TYR A 924 26.31 18.73 22.29
C TYR A 924 26.84 19.01 23.73
N ASP A 925 26.31 20.02 24.42
CA ASP A 925 26.66 20.29 25.81
C ASP A 925 26.35 19.13 26.75
N ASP A 926 25.19 18.51 26.59
CA ASP A 926 24.81 17.28 27.32
C ASP A 926 25.76 16.11 27.01
N LEU A 927 26.22 16.00 25.76
CA LEU A 927 27.22 15.02 25.34
C LEU A 927 28.52 15.24 26.12
N ILE A 928 29.06 16.47 26.15
CA ILE A 928 30.33 16.80 26.83
C ILE A 928 30.22 16.56 28.34
N GLN A 929 29.12 16.94 28.98
CA GLN A 929 28.89 16.65 30.40
C GLN A 929 28.97 15.15 30.68
N LYS A 930 28.28 14.32 29.90
CA LYS A 930 28.29 12.86 30.05
C LYS A 930 29.65 12.22 29.74
N MET A 931 30.41 12.80 28.84
CA MET A 931 31.77 12.36 28.52
C MET A 931 32.78 12.72 29.62
N SER A 932 32.61 13.85 30.28
CA SER A 932 33.49 14.33 31.36
C SER A 932 33.19 13.61 32.70
N GLY A 933 32.11 12.90 32.82
CA GLY A 933 31.71 12.21 34.05
C GLY A 933 31.20 13.14 35.14
N ILE A 934 30.77 14.33 34.78
CA ILE A 934 30.05 15.25 35.65
C ILE A 934 28.55 14.93 35.45
N GLU A 935 27.93 14.27 36.45
CA GLU A 935 26.47 14.19 36.55
C GLU A 935 25.88 15.49 37.03
#